data_9130ddc0cfb0e4699c75ca650b847bc3
#
_entry.id   9130ddc0cfb0e4699c75ca650b847bc3
#
_cell.length_a   1.000
_cell.length_b   1.000
_cell.length_c   1.000
_cell.angle_alpha   90.00
_cell.angle_beta   90.00
_cell.angle_gamma   90.00
#
_symmetry.space_group_name_H-M   'P 1'
#
loop_
_entity.id
_entity.type
_entity.pdbx_description
1 polymer ?
#
loop_
_entity_poly.entity_id
_entity_poly.type
_entity_poly.pdbx_seq_one_letter_code
_entity_poly.pdbx_strand_id
1 'polypeptide(L)'
;MNKFHLLVAAFCLSGVSCNQESYKQDFSTPGTNRISFSCTAEKSDGSLSVWDSDSQIGLFCEQTGTSNQKLTIAAAAAGSETALFYTDLEWRSGRHRFALYTPYNESNTSTIIRGTLPTTYAQTGSSADYLDRYNLTYGVVETEPTAVNTPVTVAMKSMLTPVEIHIQSAKYTSGWTVEQVTVEAPANQVLAGEYTFDLATEAHEFTGEKASKVTINLPSLPMSEEGVDAYLLTTAGEAASTPCTFEITIAHEEEGNLLLRGTHTLGAATELSVDSFESTVIGDEAIDLSKLNGRNETANCYIASQPGVTYKFPATVMGNGYTTPAVPGYTTNDGMAPGITPTRLDPKSAQVLWQTAPDLVSNIKLRNGYVYFTLNGEAGGETLTAGNAVIAVYSGAGATGEILWSWHIWVTDADLDARLQTWTVHADAAQYTSYRDPQLMDRNLGALTTAEFSESGTNESHGLHYQWGRKDPFIGADNSGSQSRVAAPTYDSQNKELGAMTSASSFSSAAAWTHVAQKLSRSDIAKYPMAFVAGADNHFWMEETAHDLWGLPISGIETNDLGHKTIYDPCPPGYRVMNPYAMSGVTSALAGGALKNLTHRVLNASTYRDDQTGLQVYCDEARTTIARLPAGGLVYYEKADNFFPFDRTGTYGYYWTTTMMSSGNSFQACRMHFDWNNFVSIEKAYASYGHNVRCEKIK
;
A
#
# COMPACT_ATOMS: atom_id res chain seq x y z
N MET A 1 10.35 -60.17 -7.37
CA MET A 1 9.22 -61.00 -6.86
C MET A 1 8.46 -60.16 -5.84
N ASN A 2 7.21 -59.78 -6.21
CA ASN A 2 6.00 -59.56 -5.40
C ASN A 2 6.08 -58.63 -4.20
N LYS A 3 5.16 -57.71 -3.95
CA LYS A 3 3.73 -57.53 -4.34
C LYS A 3 3.30 -56.09 -4.08
N PHE A 4 2.45 -55.60 -4.92
CA PHE A 4 1.56 -54.45 -4.72
C PHE A 4 0.67 -54.61 -3.48
N HIS A 5 0.47 -53.52 -2.72
CA HIS A 5 -0.73 -53.38 -1.93
C HIS A 5 -1.28 -51.96 -2.08
N LEU A 6 -2.41 -51.90 -2.71
CA LEU A 6 -3.35 -50.81 -2.83
C LEU A 6 -4.02 -50.61 -1.47
N LEU A 7 -3.95 -49.42 -0.86
CA LEU A 7 -4.74 -49.11 0.32
C LEU A 7 -5.69 -47.95 -0.02
N VAL A 8 -6.94 -48.27 -0.14
CA VAL A 8 -8.07 -47.35 -0.21
C VAL A 8 -8.37 -46.92 1.22
N ALA A 9 -8.22 -45.65 1.55
CA ALA A 9 -8.68 -45.12 2.81
C ALA A 9 -9.95 -44.26 2.58
N ALA A 10 -11.07 -44.82 3.03
CA ALA A 10 -12.30 -44.06 3.18
C ALA A 10 -12.21 -43.14 4.40
N PHE A 11 -12.45 -41.85 4.24
CA PHE A 11 -12.61 -40.93 5.36
C PHE A 11 -14.10 -40.63 5.59
N CYS A 12 -14.52 -40.97 6.80
CA CYS A 12 -15.83 -40.61 7.35
C CYS A 12 -15.92 -39.10 7.63
N LEU A 13 -17.05 -38.54 7.22
CA LEU A 13 -17.49 -37.19 7.63
C LEU A 13 -17.90 -37.19 9.11
N SER A 14 -17.38 -36.25 9.87
CA SER A 14 -18.05 -35.76 11.08
C SER A 14 -18.17 -34.24 10.94
N GLY A 15 -19.41 -33.78 10.99
CA GLY A 15 -19.81 -32.41 10.75
C GLY A 15 -19.45 -31.47 11.91
N VAL A 16 -19.12 -30.24 11.56
CA VAL A 16 -19.31 -29.06 12.41
C VAL A 16 -20.03 -28.01 11.56
N SER A 17 -21.21 -27.65 12.03
CA SER A 17 -22.05 -26.60 11.50
C SER A 17 -21.48 -25.24 11.85
N CYS A 18 -21.23 -24.40 10.85
CA CYS A 18 -21.16 -22.95 11.00
C CYS A 18 -22.00 -22.32 9.89
N ASN A 19 -23.05 -21.62 10.31
CA ASN A 19 -23.89 -20.82 9.43
C ASN A 19 -23.11 -19.66 8.86
N GLN A 20 -22.90 -19.66 7.57
CA GLN A 20 -22.73 -18.48 6.75
C GLN A 20 -23.59 -18.66 5.51
N GLU A 21 -24.56 -17.77 5.34
CA GLU A 21 -25.26 -17.63 4.07
C GLU A 21 -24.29 -17.07 3.02
N SER A 22 -23.43 -17.93 2.50
CA SER A 22 -22.83 -17.75 1.20
C SER A 22 -23.72 -18.48 0.21
N TYR A 23 -24.08 -17.84 -0.87
CA TYR A 23 -24.75 -18.43 -2.01
C TYR A 23 -24.09 -19.77 -2.34
N LYS A 24 -24.59 -20.84 -1.76
CA LYS A 24 -24.35 -22.19 -2.22
C LYS A 24 -25.24 -22.37 -3.44
N GLN A 25 -24.70 -22.09 -4.62
CA GLN A 25 -25.25 -22.70 -5.82
C GLN A 25 -25.13 -24.22 -5.65
N ASP A 26 -26.27 -24.86 -5.43
CA ASP A 26 -26.37 -26.31 -5.29
C ASP A 26 -26.24 -26.92 -6.69
N PHE A 27 -25.04 -27.30 -7.08
CA PHE A 27 -24.74 -27.98 -8.36
C PHE A 27 -25.03 -29.47 -8.33
N SER A 28 -25.71 -29.97 -7.32
CA SER A 28 -25.99 -31.40 -7.12
C SER A 28 -27.30 -31.90 -7.75
N THR A 29 -27.93 -31.12 -8.65
CA THR A 29 -29.11 -31.58 -9.33
C THR A 29 -28.75 -32.54 -10.47
N PRO A 30 -28.94 -33.86 -10.36
CA PRO A 30 -28.68 -34.80 -11.45
C PRO A 30 -29.56 -34.49 -12.66
N GLY A 31 -28.95 -34.28 -13.82
CA GLY A 31 -29.68 -34.16 -15.08
C GLY A 31 -29.67 -32.78 -15.74
N THR A 32 -28.92 -31.80 -15.25
CA THR A 32 -28.75 -30.52 -15.97
C THR A 32 -27.73 -30.65 -17.08
N ASN A 33 -28.11 -30.27 -18.29
CA ASN A 33 -27.24 -30.23 -19.50
C ASN A 33 -26.30 -29.01 -19.48
N ARG A 34 -25.78 -28.64 -18.29
CA ARG A 34 -24.97 -27.45 -18.09
C ARG A 34 -23.51 -27.69 -18.46
N ILE A 35 -22.91 -26.63 -19.01
CA ILE A 35 -21.53 -26.64 -19.43
C ILE A 35 -20.64 -26.32 -18.21
N SER A 36 -19.58 -27.07 -18.03
CA SER A 36 -18.52 -26.80 -17.05
C SER A 36 -17.16 -26.98 -17.70
N PHE A 37 -16.15 -26.37 -17.11
CA PHE A 37 -14.78 -26.41 -17.64
C PHE A 37 -13.82 -26.92 -16.58
N SER A 38 -12.85 -27.75 -17.03
CA SER A 38 -11.68 -28.15 -16.25
C SER A 38 -10.47 -27.49 -16.91
N CYS A 39 -9.91 -26.48 -16.27
CA CYS A 39 -8.87 -25.63 -16.84
C CYS A 39 -7.52 -25.86 -16.16
N THR A 40 -6.46 -25.92 -16.94
CA THR A 40 -5.08 -25.67 -16.53
C THR A 40 -4.62 -24.36 -17.17
N ALA A 41 -3.76 -23.61 -16.51
CA ALA A 41 -3.17 -22.38 -17.06
C ALA A 41 -1.65 -22.43 -16.97
N GLU A 42 -0.99 -22.03 -18.04
CA GLU A 42 0.46 -21.94 -18.08
C GLU A 42 0.93 -20.61 -17.49
N LYS A 43 1.99 -20.65 -16.70
CA LYS A 43 2.82 -19.49 -16.40
C LYS A 43 3.58 -19.03 -17.64
N SER A 44 4.19 -17.86 -17.55
CA SER A 44 5.01 -17.34 -18.64
C SER A 44 6.19 -18.26 -19.00
N ASP A 45 6.70 -19.06 -18.07
CA ASP A 45 7.79 -20.03 -18.25
C ASP A 45 7.33 -21.39 -18.80
N GLY A 46 6.02 -21.55 -19.04
CA GLY A 46 5.40 -22.79 -19.53
C GLY A 46 5.09 -23.82 -18.43
N SER A 47 5.44 -23.57 -17.17
CA SER A 47 4.98 -24.38 -16.05
C SER A 47 3.50 -24.13 -15.77
N LEU A 48 2.84 -25.00 -15.00
CA LEU A 48 1.44 -24.81 -14.65
C LEU A 48 1.28 -23.87 -13.47
N SER A 49 0.34 -22.95 -13.59
CA SER A 49 -0.11 -22.09 -12.49
C SER A 49 -0.96 -22.86 -11.51
N VAL A 50 -0.80 -22.55 -10.23
CA VAL A 50 -1.72 -22.97 -9.18
C VAL A 50 -2.83 -21.94 -9.08
N TRP A 51 -4.08 -22.40 -9.13
CA TRP A 51 -5.24 -21.53 -9.09
C TRP A 51 -5.54 -21.05 -7.66
N ASP A 52 -5.75 -19.78 -7.48
CA ASP A 52 -6.17 -19.17 -6.22
C ASP A 52 -7.71 -19.19 -6.06
N SER A 53 -8.19 -19.00 -4.83
CA SER A 53 -9.62 -19.02 -4.52
C SER A 53 -10.44 -17.90 -5.16
N ASP A 54 -9.79 -16.83 -5.57
CA ASP A 54 -10.35 -15.65 -6.24
C ASP A 54 -10.11 -15.62 -7.75
N SER A 55 -9.48 -16.67 -8.30
CA SER A 55 -9.21 -16.79 -9.74
C SER A 55 -10.49 -16.69 -10.57
N GLN A 56 -10.43 -15.89 -11.61
CA GLN A 56 -11.55 -15.60 -12.50
C GLN A 56 -11.13 -15.72 -13.95
N ILE A 57 -12.03 -16.26 -14.76
CA ILE A 57 -11.83 -16.38 -16.21
C ILE A 57 -12.97 -15.71 -16.96
N GLY A 58 -12.68 -15.21 -18.17
CA GLY A 58 -13.67 -14.73 -19.13
C GLY A 58 -13.99 -15.81 -20.17
N LEU A 59 -15.25 -15.96 -20.51
CA LEU A 59 -15.74 -16.95 -21.45
C LEU A 59 -16.49 -16.29 -22.61
N PHE A 60 -16.15 -16.70 -23.82
CA PHE A 60 -16.87 -16.40 -25.06
C PHE A 60 -17.35 -17.69 -25.72
N CYS A 61 -18.59 -17.70 -26.19
CA CYS A 61 -19.15 -18.77 -27.01
C CYS A 61 -20.28 -18.23 -27.88
N GLU A 62 -20.08 -18.16 -29.16
CA GLU A 62 -21.07 -17.66 -30.11
C GLU A 62 -22.33 -18.51 -30.13
N GLN A 63 -22.19 -19.84 -30.09
CA GLN A 63 -23.31 -20.79 -30.19
C GLN A 63 -24.30 -20.66 -29.02
N THR A 64 -23.83 -20.23 -27.85
CA THR A 64 -24.68 -19.92 -26.69
C THR A 64 -25.09 -18.47 -26.61
N GLY A 65 -24.49 -17.60 -27.44
CA GLY A 65 -24.66 -16.14 -27.35
C GLY A 65 -23.91 -15.51 -26.20
N THR A 66 -22.87 -16.18 -25.71
CA THR A 66 -22.08 -15.73 -24.54
C THR A 66 -20.96 -14.78 -24.97
N SER A 67 -20.94 -13.61 -24.37
CA SER A 67 -19.87 -12.61 -24.56
C SER A 67 -19.32 -12.21 -23.20
N ASN A 68 -18.03 -12.49 -23.00
CA ASN A 68 -17.27 -12.17 -21.79
C ASN A 68 -17.95 -12.54 -20.47
N GLN A 69 -18.51 -13.74 -20.40
CA GLN A 69 -19.07 -14.22 -19.14
C GLN A 69 -17.97 -14.47 -18.12
N LYS A 70 -18.08 -13.82 -16.99
CA LYS A 70 -17.22 -14.05 -15.82
C LYS A 70 -17.54 -15.38 -15.18
N LEU A 71 -16.52 -16.21 -14.99
CA LEU A 71 -16.60 -17.43 -14.22
C LEU A 71 -15.62 -17.38 -13.07
N THR A 72 -16.05 -17.85 -11.90
CA THR A 72 -15.23 -17.96 -10.70
C THR A 72 -14.88 -19.40 -10.43
N ILE A 73 -13.73 -19.65 -9.85
CA ILE A 73 -13.26 -20.99 -9.49
C ILE A 73 -14.21 -21.65 -8.48
N ALA A 74 -14.41 -22.96 -8.62
CA ALA A 74 -15.07 -23.75 -7.58
C ALA A 74 -14.15 -23.84 -6.34
N ALA A 75 -14.67 -23.47 -5.16
CA ALA A 75 -13.88 -23.35 -3.93
C ALA A 75 -13.05 -24.61 -3.57
N ALA A 76 -13.49 -25.81 -3.99
CA ALA A 76 -12.78 -27.05 -3.75
C ALA A 76 -11.54 -27.24 -4.65
N ALA A 77 -11.35 -26.40 -5.67
CA ALA A 77 -10.26 -26.51 -6.65
C ALA A 77 -9.13 -25.49 -6.39
N ALA A 78 -9.26 -24.61 -5.42
CA ALA A 78 -8.20 -23.67 -5.04
C ALA A 78 -6.98 -24.43 -4.49
N GLY A 79 -5.79 -23.98 -4.84
CA GLY A 79 -4.53 -24.64 -4.47
C GLY A 79 -4.14 -25.82 -5.38
N SER A 80 -4.78 -25.96 -6.56
CA SER A 80 -4.49 -27.01 -7.54
C SER A 80 -4.08 -26.40 -8.88
N GLU A 81 -3.27 -27.11 -9.65
CA GLU A 81 -2.95 -26.77 -11.05
C GLU A 81 -4.15 -26.94 -11.99
N THR A 82 -5.18 -27.68 -11.57
CA THR A 82 -6.40 -27.87 -12.33
C THR A 82 -7.59 -27.31 -11.58
N ALA A 83 -8.31 -26.39 -12.19
CA ALA A 83 -9.50 -25.75 -11.63
C ALA A 83 -10.78 -26.13 -12.36
N LEU A 84 -11.87 -26.20 -11.61
CA LEU A 84 -13.23 -26.39 -12.15
C LEU A 84 -13.98 -25.06 -12.13
N PHE A 85 -14.60 -24.75 -13.27
CA PHE A 85 -15.45 -23.57 -13.44
C PHE A 85 -16.84 -24.03 -13.90
N TYR A 86 -17.86 -23.56 -13.22
CA TYR A 86 -19.24 -23.88 -13.54
C TYR A 86 -19.91 -22.71 -14.24
N THR A 87 -20.85 -23.02 -15.16
CA THR A 87 -21.66 -22.02 -15.86
C THR A 87 -23.14 -22.32 -15.71
N ASP A 88 -23.97 -21.32 -16.01
CA ASP A 88 -25.41 -21.49 -16.19
C ASP A 88 -25.78 -21.79 -17.65
N LEU A 89 -24.78 -21.93 -18.53
CA LEU A 89 -24.99 -22.22 -19.94
C LEU A 89 -25.37 -23.69 -20.15
N GLU A 90 -26.26 -23.89 -21.08
CA GLU A 90 -26.68 -25.24 -21.51
C GLU A 90 -26.16 -25.56 -22.90
N TRP A 91 -25.82 -26.83 -23.12
CA TRP A 91 -25.46 -27.31 -24.42
C TRP A 91 -26.61 -27.11 -25.44
N ARG A 92 -26.26 -26.56 -26.59
CA ARG A 92 -27.12 -26.55 -27.77
C ARG A 92 -26.70 -27.68 -28.71
N SER A 93 -27.49 -27.92 -29.77
CA SER A 93 -27.14 -28.90 -30.77
C SER A 93 -25.92 -28.46 -31.60
N GLY A 94 -25.04 -29.38 -31.91
CA GLY A 94 -23.85 -29.17 -32.75
C GLY A 94 -22.61 -28.72 -31.98
N ARG A 95 -21.55 -28.48 -32.73
CA ARG A 95 -20.23 -28.16 -32.21
C ARG A 95 -20.20 -26.74 -31.64
N HIS A 96 -19.59 -26.58 -30.45
CA HIS A 96 -19.40 -25.30 -29.78
C HIS A 96 -17.92 -24.95 -29.78
N ARG A 97 -17.62 -23.66 -29.99
CA ARG A 97 -16.28 -23.09 -29.86
C ARG A 97 -16.26 -22.21 -28.62
N PHE A 98 -15.50 -22.63 -27.62
CA PHE A 98 -15.27 -21.90 -26.40
C PHE A 98 -13.92 -21.21 -26.46
N ALA A 99 -13.88 -19.90 -26.16
CA ALA A 99 -12.66 -19.15 -25.98
C ALA A 99 -12.63 -18.61 -24.55
N LEU A 100 -11.62 -19.00 -23.79
CA LEU A 100 -11.44 -18.67 -22.39
C LEU A 100 -10.15 -17.87 -22.22
N TYR A 101 -10.12 -16.98 -21.27
CA TYR A 101 -8.92 -16.24 -20.91
C TYR A 101 -8.89 -15.89 -19.41
N THR A 102 -7.73 -15.66 -18.87
CA THR A 102 -7.50 -15.18 -17.50
C THR A 102 -6.27 -14.27 -17.47
N PRO A 103 -6.26 -13.24 -16.59
CA PRO A 103 -7.31 -12.83 -15.66
C PRO A 103 -8.53 -12.20 -16.37
N TYR A 104 -9.69 -12.35 -15.74
CA TYR A 104 -10.93 -11.74 -16.26
C TYR A 104 -10.85 -10.20 -16.27
N ASN A 105 -11.32 -9.59 -17.34
CA ASN A 105 -11.46 -8.14 -17.45
C ASN A 105 -12.85 -7.81 -18.04
N GLU A 106 -13.66 -7.09 -17.28
CA GLU A 106 -15.04 -6.74 -17.67
C GLU A 106 -15.12 -5.83 -18.90
N SER A 107 -14.05 -5.07 -19.19
CA SER A 107 -14.00 -4.17 -20.34
C SER A 107 -13.88 -4.90 -21.68
N ASN A 108 -13.56 -6.20 -21.69
CA ASN A 108 -13.48 -6.99 -22.90
C ASN A 108 -14.89 -7.37 -23.39
N THR A 109 -15.34 -6.77 -24.46
CA THR A 109 -16.69 -6.98 -25.01
C THR A 109 -16.74 -7.90 -26.22
N SER A 110 -15.58 -8.34 -26.70
CA SER A 110 -15.40 -9.22 -27.86
C SER A 110 -14.26 -10.20 -27.62
N THR A 111 -14.03 -11.13 -28.54
CA THR A 111 -12.87 -12.03 -28.50
C THR A 111 -11.52 -11.32 -28.61
N ILE A 112 -11.53 -10.03 -28.89
CA ILE A 112 -10.32 -9.19 -28.86
C ILE A 112 -10.15 -8.74 -27.41
N ILE A 113 -9.24 -9.36 -26.70
CA ILE A 113 -8.90 -9.05 -25.32
C ILE A 113 -7.72 -8.06 -25.25
N ARG A 114 -7.66 -7.30 -24.18
CA ARG A 114 -6.65 -6.25 -23.99
C ARG A 114 -5.72 -6.64 -22.87
N GLY A 115 -4.45 -6.32 -23.05
CA GLY A 115 -3.41 -6.44 -22.04
C GLY A 115 -2.44 -5.26 -22.13
N THR A 116 -1.57 -5.17 -21.15
CA THR A 116 -0.53 -4.14 -21.08
C THR A 116 0.78 -4.77 -20.65
N LEU A 117 1.84 -4.54 -21.41
CA LEU A 117 3.21 -4.80 -20.98
C LEU A 117 3.78 -3.53 -20.37
N PRO A 118 4.22 -3.55 -19.11
CA PRO A 118 4.73 -2.36 -18.44
C PRO A 118 6.09 -1.95 -19.00
N THR A 119 6.38 -0.66 -18.93
CA THR A 119 7.71 -0.10 -19.20
C THR A 119 8.70 -0.33 -18.06
N THR A 120 8.17 -0.70 -16.87
CA THR A 120 8.99 -0.93 -15.69
C THR A 120 8.50 -2.19 -14.96
N TYR A 121 9.43 -3.08 -14.72
CA TYR A 121 9.24 -4.28 -13.92
C TYR A 121 9.92 -4.12 -12.57
N ALA A 122 9.33 -4.68 -11.52
CA ALA A 122 9.93 -4.79 -10.20
C ALA A 122 10.09 -6.29 -9.87
N GLN A 123 11.27 -6.80 -10.10
CA GLN A 123 11.61 -8.20 -9.81
C GLN A 123 11.80 -8.41 -8.31
N THR A 124 11.19 -9.45 -7.75
CA THR A 124 11.15 -9.69 -6.29
C THR A 124 12.08 -10.80 -5.82
N GLY A 125 13.09 -11.13 -6.59
CA GLY A 125 14.06 -12.19 -6.26
C GLY A 125 14.85 -12.56 -7.49
N SER A 126 15.41 -13.77 -7.52
CA SER A 126 16.18 -14.31 -8.65
C SER A 126 15.34 -15.13 -9.63
N SER A 127 13.99 -15.15 -9.47
CA SER A 127 13.10 -15.93 -10.32
C SER A 127 12.19 -15.05 -11.19
N ALA A 128 11.63 -15.65 -12.24
CA ALA A 128 10.66 -15.01 -13.12
C ALA A 128 9.22 -14.97 -12.54
N ASP A 129 8.97 -15.51 -11.35
CA ASP A 129 7.63 -15.67 -10.79
C ASP A 129 6.83 -14.38 -10.73
N TYR A 130 7.50 -13.23 -10.53
CA TYR A 130 6.85 -11.92 -10.50
C TYR A 130 6.20 -11.53 -11.84
N LEU A 131 6.59 -12.17 -12.96
CA LEU A 131 6.00 -11.93 -14.28
C LEU A 131 4.57 -12.47 -14.39
N ASP A 132 4.21 -13.45 -13.56
CA ASP A 132 2.90 -14.10 -13.63
C ASP A 132 1.74 -13.10 -13.43
N ARG A 133 1.96 -12.02 -12.72
CA ARG A 133 0.97 -10.92 -12.55
C ARG A 133 0.63 -10.18 -13.85
N TYR A 134 1.52 -10.21 -14.83
CA TYR A 134 1.30 -9.62 -16.16
C TYR A 134 0.90 -10.67 -17.20
N ASN A 135 0.98 -11.94 -16.81
CA ASN A 135 0.70 -13.03 -17.73
C ASN A 135 -0.80 -13.06 -18.06
N LEU A 136 -1.08 -13.16 -19.33
CA LEU A 136 -2.41 -13.34 -19.84
C LEU A 136 -2.44 -14.69 -20.57
N THR A 137 -3.29 -15.60 -20.08
CA THR A 137 -3.42 -16.94 -20.64
C THR A 137 -4.76 -17.13 -21.33
N TYR A 138 -4.81 -17.95 -22.34
CA TYR A 138 -6.01 -18.23 -23.09
C TYR A 138 -6.06 -19.68 -23.54
N GLY A 139 -7.27 -20.18 -23.73
CA GLY A 139 -7.52 -21.48 -24.32
C GLY A 139 -8.72 -21.44 -25.23
N VAL A 140 -8.60 -22.05 -26.40
CA VAL A 140 -9.70 -22.19 -27.33
C VAL A 140 -9.94 -23.68 -27.58
N VAL A 141 -11.18 -24.11 -27.45
CA VAL A 141 -11.55 -25.52 -27.65
C VAL A 141 -12.84 -25.58 -28.46
N GLU A 142 -12.86 -26.50 -29.41
CA GLU A 142 -14.06 -26.83 -30.17
C GLU A 142 -14.49 -28.27 -29.84
N THR A 143 -15.72 -28.42 -29.38
CA THR A 143 -16.24 -29.74 -28.98
C THR A 143 -17.73 -29.87 -29.25
N GLU A 144 -18.16 -31.12 -29.48
CA GLU A 144 -19.56 -31.50 -29.41
C GLU A 144 -20.01 -31.53 -27.93
N PRO A 145 -21.33 -31.53 -27.64
CA PRO A 145 -21.83 -31.67 -26.28
C PRO A 145 -21.24 -32.89 -25.57
N THR A 146 -20.65 -32.65 -24.40
CA THR A 146 -20.09 -33.73 -23.58
C THR A 146 -21.19 -34.45 -22.80
N ALA A 147 -20.87 -35.64 -22.26
CA ALA A 147 -21.78 -36.34 -21.37
C ALA A 147 -22.14 -35.47 -20.14
N VAL A 148 -23.32 -35.68 -19.59
CA VAL A 148 -23.80 -34.97 -18.39
C VAL A 148 -22.75 -35.04 -17.29
N ASN A 149 -22.46 -33.91 -16.68
CA ASN A 149 -21.42 -33.72 -15.63
C ASN A 149 -19.98 -33.98 -16.06
N THR A 150 -19.69 -34.01 -17.36
CA THR A 150 -18.33 -34.11 -17.87
C THR A 150 -17.81 -32.73 -18.25
N PRO A 151 -16.84 -32.17 -17.53
CA PRO A 151 -16.27 -30.87 -17.87
C PRO A 151 -15.54 -30.88 -19.21
N VAL A 152 -15.61 -29.78 -19.93
CA VAL A 152 -14.76 -29.50 -21.07
C VAL A 152 -13.35 -29.21 -20.58
N THR A 153 -12.37 -30.01 -21.02
CA THR A 153 -10.96 -29.76 -20.64
C THR A 153 -10.37 -28.66 -21.51
N VAL A 154 -9.77 -27.66 -20.88
CA VAL A 154 -9.11 -26.55 -21.55
C VAL A 154 -7.71 -26.37 -20.98
N ALA A 155 -6.71 -26.56 -21.82
CA ALA A 155 -5.35 -26.13 -21.51
C ALA A 155 -5.18 -24.69 -21.99
N MET A 156 -4.96 -23.80 -21.04
CA MET A 156 -4.77 -22.37 -21.32
C MET A 156 -3.26 -22.10 -21.40
N LYS A 157 -2.83 -21.57 -22.53
CA LYS A 157 -1.42 -21.22 -22.78
C LYS A 157 -1.15 -19.75 -22.56
N SER A 158 0.06 -19.40 -22.17
CA SER A 158 0.49 -17.99 -22.07
C SER A 158 0.49 -17.34 -23.46
N MET A 159 0.01 -16.09 -23.52
CA MET A 159 0.14 -15.23 -24.71
C MET A 159 1.50 -14.54 -24.79
N LEU A 160 2.18 -14.48 -23.66
CA LEU A 160 3.43 -13.74 -23.51
C LEU A 160 4.59 -14.73 -23.39
N THR A 161 5.74 -14.30 -23.86
CA THR A 161 6.98 -15.07 -23.78
C THR A 161 7.93 -14.37 -22.82
N PRO A 162 8.46 -15.08 -21.82
CA PRO A 162 9.50 -14.54 -20.96
C PRO A 162 10.80 -14.37 -21.73
N VAL A 163 11.49 -13.31 -21.45
CA VAL A 163 12.86 -13.06 -21.90
C VAL A 163 13.73 -13.09 -20.65
N GLU A 164 14.72 -13.95 -20.66
CA GLU A 164 15.75 -14.05 -19.64
C GLU A 164 17.00 -13.26 -20.10
N ILE A 165 17.51 -12.45 -19.20
CA ILE A 165 18.74 -11.69 -19.37
C ILE A 165 19.70 -12.15 -18.28
N HIS A 166 20.61 -13.05 -18.65
CA HIS A 166 21.62 -13.59 -17.77
C HIS A 166 22.86 -12.71 -17.79
N ILE A 167 23.19 -12.07 -16.68
CA ILE A 167 24.26 -11.09 -16.54
C ILE A 167 25.44 -11.72 -15.84
N GLN A 168 26.57 -11.80 -16.52
CA GLN A 168 27.82 -12.35 -16.01
C GLN A 168 28.94 -11.32 -16.02
N SER A 169 29.85 -11.43 -15.03
CA SER A 169 31.06 -10.63 -14.98
C SER A 169 32.18 -11.38 -14.26
N ALA A 170 33.37 -11.32 -14.79
CA ALA A 170 34.58 -11.73 -14.10
C ALA A 170 35.18 -10.57 -13.28
N LYS A 171 34.84 -9.31 -13.60
CA LYS A 171 35.37 -8.09 -12.98
C LYS A 171 34.56 -7.66 -11.77
N TYR A 172 33.23 -7.75 -11.85
CA TYR A 172 32.31 -7.25 -10.83
C TYR A 172 31.66 -8.44 -10.11
N THR A 173 32.31 -9.05 -9.14
CA THR A 173 31.84 -10.25 -8.46
C THR A 173 31.61 -10.00 -6.96
N SER A 174 32.67 -9.95 -6.17
CA SER A 174 32.55 -9.84 -4.71
C SER A 174 32.07 -8.46 -4.27
N GLY A 175 30.98 -8.43 -3.52
CA GLY A 175 30.43 -7.19 -2.95
C GLY A 175 29.60 -6.34 -3.92
N TRP A 176 29.60 -6.68 -5.20
CA TRP A 176 28.74 -6.02 -6.18
C TRP A 176 27.35 -6.63 -6.21
N THR A 177 26.35 -5.79 -6.44
CA THR A 177 24.94 -6.19 -6.65
C THR A 177 24.43 -5.55 -7.94
N VAL A 178 23.58 -6.28 -8.66
CA VAL A 178 22.81 -5.73 -9.79
C VAL A 178 21.53 -5.10 -9.26
N GLU A 179 21.35 -3.86 -9.62
CA GLU A 179 20.29 -3.01 -9.09
C GLU A 179 19.16 -2.78 -10.10
N GLN A 180 19.54 -2.61 -11.36
CA GLN A 180 18.61 -2.30 -12.42
C GLN A 180 19.17 -2.76 -13.76
N VAL A 181 18.29 -3.23 -14.61
CA VAL A 181 18.58 -3.53 -16.02
C VAL A 181 17.59 -2.75 -16.88
N THR A 182 18.11 -1.96 -17.80
CA THR A 182 17.30 -1.28 -18.82
C THR A 182 17.66 -1.82 -20.18
N VAL A 183 16.65 -2.16 -20.95
CA VAL A 183 16.78 -2.61 -22.35
C VAL A 183 16.09 -1.58 -23.24
N GLU A 184 16.82 -1.07 -24.20
CA GLU A 184 16.31 -0.12 -25.20
C GLU A 184 16.52 -0.68 -26.61
N ALA A 185 15.42 -1.04 -27.24
CA ALA A 185 15.38 -1.49 -28.63
C ALA A 185 15.38 -0.28 -29.59
N PRO A 186 15.71 -0.48 -30.88
CA PRO A 186 15.50 0.57 -31.87
C PRO A 186 14.09 1.10 -31.90
N ALA A 187 13.91 2.39 -32.21
CA ALA A 187 12.64 3.09 -32.12
C ALA A 187 11.45 2.50 -32.91
N ASN A 188 11.73 1.62 -33.87
CA ASN A 188 10.71 0.89 -34.63
C ASN A 188 10.31 -0.45 -34.03
N GLN A 189 10.90 -0.84 -32.90
CA GLN A 189 10.59 -2.08 -32.20
C GLN A 189 9.94 -1.78 -30.85
N VAL A 190 8.84 -2.43 -30.55
CA VAL A 190 8.04 -2.22 -29.34
C VAL A 190 8.37 -3.28 -28.31
N LEU A 191 8.73 -2.89 -27.09
CA LEU A 191 8.98 -3.77 -25.97
C LEU A 191 7.87 -3.71 -24.92
N ALA A 192 7.14 -2.58 -24.84
CA ALA A 192 6.09 -2.38 -23.86
C ALA A 192 4.96 -1.50 -24.43
N GLY A 193 3.80 -1.55 -23.81
CA GLY A 193 2.63 -0.79 -24.19
C GLY A 193 1.34 -1.59 -24.11
N GLU A 194 0.24 -0.93 -24.45
CA GLU A 194 -1.05 -1.62 -24.56
C GLU A 194 -1.07 -2.50 -25.81
N TYR A 195 -1.59 -3.70 -25.69
CA TYR A 195 -1.79 -4.61 -26.81
C TYR A 195 -3.18 -5.20 -26.82
N THR A 196 -3.60 -5.64 -28.00
CA THR A 196 -4.79 -6.45 -28.18
C THR A 196 -4.38 -7.85 -28.65
N PHE A 197 -5.15 -8.84 -28.24
CA PHE A 197 -5.01 -10.21 -28.66
C PHE A 197 -6.38 -10.76 -29.09
N ASP A 198 -6.46 -11.28 -30.29
CA ASP A 198 -7.70 -11.87 -30.80
C ASP A 198 -7.71 -13.37 -30.52
N LEU A 199 -8.56 -13.81 -29.62
CA LEU A 199 -8.78 -15.23 -29.29
C LEU A 199 -9.27 -16.06 -30.49
N ALA A 200 -9.77 -15.43 -31.55
CA ALA A 200 -10.24 -16.14 -32.74
C ALA A 200 -9.11 -16.48 -33.70
N THR A 201 -8.17 -15.57 -33.88
CA THR A 201 -7.09 -15.66 -34.86
C THR A 201 -5.71 -15.86 -34.26
N GLU A 202 -5.59 -15.71 -32.94
CA GLU A 202 -4.34 -15.69 -32.17
C GLU A 202 -3.39 -14.55 -32.59
N ALA A 203 -3.92 -13.54 -33.28
CA ALA A 203 -3.14 -12.36 -33.68
C ALA A 203 -3.07 -11.36 -32.54
N HIS A 204 -1.92 -10.72 -32.40
CA HIS A 204 -1.73 -9.63 -31.45
C HIS A 204 -1.25 -8.36 -32.17
N GLU A 205 -1.57 -7.22 -31.60
CA GLU A 205 -1.15 -5.91 -32.10
C GLU A 205 -0.99 -4.93 -30.94
N PHE A 206 0.12 -4.20 -30.91
CA PHE A 206 0.28 -3.09 -29.99
C PHE A 206 -0.62 -1.91 -30.41
N THR A 207 -1.40 -1.44 -29.43
CA THR A 207 -2.33 -0.31 -29.58
C THR A 207 -1.95 0.80 -28.59
N GLY A 208 -2.37 2.02 -28.81
CA GLY A 208 -2.06 3.12 -27.87
C GLY A 208 -0.58 3.54 -27.82
N GLU A 209 -0.10 3.94 -26.67
CA GLU A 209 1.30 4.31 -26.45
C GLU A 209 2.21 3.09 -26.50
N LYS A 210 3.32 3.23 -27.20
CA LYS A 210 4.30 2.17 -27.44
C LYS A 210 5.66 2.60 -26.94
N ALA A 211 6.36 1.72 -26.24
CA ALA A 211 7.70 1.98 -25.76
C ALA A 211 8.71 0.97 -26.31
N SER A 212 9.85 1.49 -26.75
CA SER A 212 11.03 0.70 -27.14
C SER A 212 11.99 0.47 -25.97
N LYS A 213 11.69 1.02 -24.79
CA LYS A 213 12.53 0.97 -23.59
C LYS A 213 11.79 0.33 -22.45
N VAL A 214 12.44 -0.62 -21.78
CA VAL A 214 11.93 -1.33 -20.60
C VAL A 214 12.99 -1.33 -19.52
N THR A 215 12.56 -1.10 -18.29
CA THR A 215 13.44 -1.12 -17.11
C THR A 215 13.01 -2.23 -16.15
N ILE A 216 13.95 -3.00 -15.65
CA ILE A 216 13.76 -4.04 -14.64
C ILE A 216 14.50 -3.61 -13.39
N ASN A 217 13.77 -3.30 -12.33
CA ASN A 217 14.34 -3.03 -11.01
C ASN A 217 14.56 -4.35 -10.27
N LEU A 218 15.74 -4.53 -9.72
CA LEU A 218 16.16 -5.75 -9.04
C LEU A 218 16.34 -5.50 -7.53
N PRO A 219 16.09 -6.49 -6.67
CA PRO A 219 16.23 -6.34 -5.23
C PRO A 219 17.69 -6.48 -4.77
N SER A 220 18.63 -5.74 -5.38
CA SER A 220 20.06 -5.81 -5.09
C SER A 220 20.61 -7.25 -5.16
N LEU A 221 20.47 -7.88 -6.31
CA LEU A 221 20.92 -9.26 -6.50
C LEU A 221 22.45 -9.33 -6.53
N PRO A 222 23.08 -10.18 -5.70
CA PRO A 222 24.52 -10.26 -5.64
C PRO A 222 25.11 -10.82 -6.94
N MET A 223 26.09 -10.13 -7.48
CA MET A 223 26.91 -10.65 -8.59
C MET A 223 27.77 -11.81 -8.08
N SER A 224 27.68 -12.93 -8.77
CA SER A 224 28.47 -14.13 -8.49
C SER A 224 29.08 -14.67 -9.77
N GLU A 225 29.89 -15.73 -9.66
CA GLU A 225 30.41 -16.46 -10.84
C GLU A 225 29.26 -17.13 -11.63
N GLU A 226 28.13 -17.40 -10.97
CA GLU A 226 26.94 -17.98 -11.59
C GLU A 226 26.08 -16.94 -12.34
N GLY A 227 26.36 -15.63 -12.18
CA GLY A 227 25.61 -14.55 -12.79
C GLY A 227 24.35 -14.14 -12.04
N VAL A 228 23.59 -13.24 -12.67
CA VAL A 228 22.32 -12.68 -12.17
C VAL A 228 21.30 -12.68 -13.30
N ASP A 229 20.11 -13.16 -13.03
CA ASP A 229 19.03 -13.24 -14.01
C ASP A 229 18.04 -12.08 -13.80
N ALA A 230 17.72 -11.40 -14.88
CA ALA A 230 16.65 -10.43 -14.97
C ALA A 230 15.63 -10.87 -16.03
N TYR A 231 14.35 -10.64 -15.77
CA TYR A 231 13.30 -11.16 -16.64
C TYR A 231 12.34 -10.06 -17.07
N LEU A 232 11.85 -10.16 -18.30
CA LEU A 232 10.75 -9.35 -18.82
C LEU A 232 9.84 -10.20 -19.69
N LEU A 233 8.67 -9.68 -20.04
CA LEU A 233 7.75 -10.32 -20.98
C LEU A 233 7.77 -9.61 -22.33
N THR A 234 7.62 -10.38 -23.39
CA THR A 234 7.35 -9.89 -24.74
C THR A 234 6.12 -10.60 -25.32
N THR A 235 5.53 -10.03 -26.37
CA THR A 235 4.55 -10.74 -27.17
C THR A 235 5.23 -11.83 -28.02
N ALA A 236 4.57 -12.97 -28.18
CA ALA A 236 5.13 -14.10 -28.92
C ALA A 236 5.62 -13.67 -30.33
N GLY A 237 6.89 -13.89 -30.60
CA GLY A 237 7.54 -13.63 -31.89
C GLY A 237 8.31 -12.32 -32.01
N GLU A 238 8.25 -11.40 -31.06
CA GLU A 238 8.96 -10.12 -31.14
C GLU A 238 10.31 -10.06 -30.42
N ALA A 239 10.67 -11.06 -29.62
CA ALA A 239 12.03 -11.20 -29.07
C ALA A 239 13.01 -11.59 -30.19
N ALA A 240 13.24 -10.70 -31.12
CA ALA A 240 13.96 -11.04 -32.33
C ALA A 240 15.28 -10.28 -32.47
N SER A 241 16.37 -11.01 -32.49
CA SER A 241 17.65 -10.80 -33.24
C SER A 241 18.06 -9.34 -33.60
N THR A 242 17.54 -8.32 -32.93
CA THR A 242 17.88 -6.92 -33.13
C THR A 242 18.80 -6.45 -32.02
N PRO A 243 19.91 -5.76 -32.34
CA PRO A 243 20.78 -5.18 -31.34
C PRO A 243 20.02 -4.14 -30.49
N CYS A 244 19.94 -4.38 -29.19
CA CYS A 244 19.41 -3.47 -28.17
C CYS A 244 20.56 -2.84 -27.36
N THR A 245 20.32 -1.66 -26.83
CA THR A 245 21.19 -1.05 -25.83
C THR A 245 20.79 -1.58 -24.46
N PHE A 246 21.76 -2.05 -23.69
CA PHE A 246 21.60 -2.45 -22.31
C PHE A 246 22.28 -1.44 -21.41
N GLU A 247 21.57 -0.97 -20.40
CA GLU A 247 22.09 -0.16 -19.32
C GLU A 247 21.89 -0.94 -18.01
N ILE A 248 22.97 -1.29 -17.32
CA ILE A 248 22.94 -2.09 -16.12
C ILE A 248 23.53 -1.28 -14.98
N THR A 249 22.74 -1.01 -13.98
CA THR A 249 23.21 -0.36 -12.75
C THR A 249 23.68 -1.44 -11.79
N ILE A 250 24.94 -1.34 -11.38
CA ILE A 250 25.51 -2.17 -10.32
C ILE A 250 25.94 -1.29 -9.15
N ALA A 251 25.93 -1.85 -7.95
CA ALA A 251 26.28 -1.15 -6.73
C ALA A 251 27.29 -1.93 -5.91
N HIS A 252 28.20 -1.21 -5.27
CA HIS A 252 29.13 -1.73 -4.29
C HIS A 252 29.15 -0.79 -3.09
N GLU A 253 29.18 -1.34 -1.88
CA GLU A 253 29.09 -0.54 -0.65
C GLU A 253 30.20 0.52 -0.56
N GLU A 254 31.41 0.15 -0.89
CA GLU A 254 32.60 1.03 -0.81
C GLU A 254 32.87 1.76 -2.13
N GLU A 255 32.70 1.11 -3.28
CA GLU A 255 33.05 1.67 -4.59
C GLU A 255 31.94 2.53 -5.23
N GLY A 256 30.72 2.50 -4.64
CA GLY A 256 29.59 3.26 -5.16
C GLY A 256 28.82 2.54 -6.26
N ASN A 257 28.12 3.31 -7.08
CA ASN A 257 27.32 2.76 -8.17
C ASN A 257 28.00 2.97 -9.51
N LEU A 258 27.87 1.99 -10.37
CA LEU A 258 28.31 2.08 -11.76
C LEU A 258 27.13 1.84 -12.70
N LEU A 259 27.07 2.62 -13.76
CA LEU A 259 26.26 2.34 -14.93
C LEU A 259 27.13 1.65 -15.97
N LEU A 260 26.78 0.44 -16.32
CA LEU A 260 27.43 -0.34 -17.38
C LEU A 260 26.55 -0.24 -18.63
N ARG A 261 27.11 0.21 -19.73
CA ARG A 261 26.36 0.39 -20.99
C ARG A 261 27.01 -0.40 -22.13
N GLY A 262 26.22 -1.18 -22.84
CA GLY A 262 26.67 -1.96 -23.98
C GLY A 262 25.53 -2.29 -24.93
N THR A 263 25.86 -2.94 -26.04
CA THR A 263 24.89 -3.35 -27.05
C THR A 263 24.95 -4.86 -27.21
N HIS A 264 23.80 -5.52 -27.17
CA HIS A 264 23.68 -6.95 -27.40
C HIS A 264 22.34 -7.27 -28.08
N THR A 265 22.24 -8.44 -28.68
CA THR A 265 21.00 -8.89 -29.29
C THR A 265 20.07 -9.44 -28.21
N LEU A 266 18.86 -8.91 -28.14
CA LEU A 266 17.81 -9.44 -27.26
C LEU A 266 17.21 -10.71 -27.85
N GLY A 267 17.17 -11.78 -27.11
CA GLY A 267 16.54 -13.06 -27.46
C GLY A 267 15.78 -13.63 -26.27
N ALA A 268 15.11 -14.77 -26.44
CA ALA A 268 14.38 -15.43 -25.35
C ALA A 268 15.29 -15.79 -24.17
N ALA A 269 16.55 -16.11 -24.43
CA ALA A 269 17.63 -16.21 -23.46
C ALA A 269 18.80 -15.37 -23.97
N THR A 270 19.19 -14.35 -23.19
CA THR A 270 20.23 -13.37 -23.55
C THR A 270 21.38 -13.46 -22.56
N GLU A 271 22.53 -13.90 -23.01
CA GLU A 271 23.76 -14.00 -22.20
C GLU A 271 24.59 -12.71 -22.32
N LEU A 272 24.70 -11.96 -21.22
CA LEU A 272 25.44 -10.70 -21.19
C LEU A 272 26.73 -10.82 -20.38
N SER A 273 27.89 -10.76 -21.04
CA SER A 273 29.15 -10.49 -20.38
C SER A 273 29.38 -8.98 -20.29
N VAL A 274 29.20 -8.42 -19.10
CA VAL A 274 29.26 -6.95 -18.89
C VAL A 274 30.68 -6.42 -18.73
N ASP A 275 31.68 -7.25 -18.73
CA ASP A 275 33.10 -6.84 -18.59
C ASP A 275 33.59 -5.94 -19.73
N SER A 276 32.96 -6.07 -20.90
CA SER A 276 33.24 -5.25 -22.09
C SER A 276 32.38 -3.99 -22.19
N PHE A 277 31.45 -3.79 -21.28
CA PHE A 277 30.57 -2.61 -21.29
C PHE A 277 31.31 -1.36 -20.83
N GLU A 278 30.92 -0.22 -21.38
CA GLU A 278 31.41 1.07 -20.89
C GLU A 278 30.88 1.28 -19.46
N SER A 279 31.79 1.59 -18.54
CA SER A 279 31.42 1.84 -17.16
C SER A 279 31.52 3.32 -16.82
N THR A 280 30.47 3.85 -16.23
CA THR A 280 30.37 5.23 -15.74
C THR A 280 30.02 5.21 -14.28
N VAL A 281 30.77 5.94 -13.44
CA VAL A 281 30.41 6.14 -12.04
C VAL A 281 29.17 7.02 -12.00
N ILE A 282 28.11 6.52 -11.41
CA ILE A 282 26.90 7.28 -11.15
C ILE A 282 26.88 7.67 -9.67
N GLY A 283 26.69 8.96 -9.41
CA GLY A 283 26.56 9.47 -8.06
C GLY A 283 25.34 8.85 -7.35
N ASP A 284 25.31 9.02 -6.05
CA ASP A 284 24.11 8.74 -5.27
C ASP A 284 23.10 9.89 -5.51
N GLU A 285 22.44 9.84 -6.65
CA GLU A 285 21.45 10.85 -7.08
C GLU A 285 20.14 10.77 -6.29
N ALA A 286 20.02 9.81 -5.37
CA ALA A 286 18.83 9.66 -4.57
C ALA A 286 18.57 10.91 -3.72
N ILE A 287 17.36 11.44 -3.80
CA ILE A 287 16.95 12.57 -2.98
C ILE A 287 16.81 12.13 -1.52
N ASP A 288 17.62 12.72 -0.65
CA ASP A 288 17.55 12.46 0.80
C ASP A 288 16.38 13.23 1.42
N LEU A 289 15.33 12.48 1.76
CA LEU A 289 14.09 13.04 2.31
C LEU A 289 14.24 13.69 3.70
N SER A 290 15.31 13.34 4.42
CA SER A 290 15.65 13.98 5.70
C SER A 290 16.28 15.37 5.52
N LYS A 291 16.69 15.71 4.29
CA LYS A 291 17.38 16.96 3.94
C LYS A 291 16.58 17.89 3.02
N LEU A 292 15.35 17.54 2.71
CA LEU A 292 14.51 18.38 1.86
C LEU A 292 14.26 19.77 2.45
N ASN A 293 14.15 20.76 1.59
CA ASN A 293 13.83 22.15 1.94
C ASN A 293 14.83 22.77 2.93
N GLY A 294 16.10 22.36 2.87
CA GLY A 294 17.16 22.86 3.75
C GLY A 294 17.08 22.34 5.19
N ARG A 295 16.19 21.40 5.46
CA ARG A 295 16.10 20.70 6.75
C ARG A 295 17.18 19.63 6.85
N ASN A 296 17.44 19.21 8.06
CA ASN A 296 18.28 18.06 8.36
C ASN A 296 17.65 17.30 9.52
N GLU A 297 16.47 16.73 9.25
CA GLU A 297 15.59 16.16 10.26
C GLU A 297 15.07 14.79 9.81
N THR A 298 15.12 13.81 10.71
CA THR A 298 14.46 12.53 10.52
C THR A 298 13.02 12.57 11.08
N ALA A 299 12.16 11.71 10.57
CA ALA A 299 10.76 11.63 10.98
C ALA A 299 10.19 10.23 10.74
N ASN A 300 8.94 9.99 11.14
CA ASN A 300 8.21 8.75 10.83
C ASN A 300 7.43 8.84 9.51
N CYS A 301 7.30 10.02 8.95
CA CYS A 301 6.68 10.22 7.64
C CYS A 301 7.63 11.01 6.75
N TYR A 302 7.71 10.65 5.49
CA TYR A 302 8.41 11.38 4.46
C TYR A 302 7.50 11.61 3.25
N ILE A 303 7.69 12.73 2.55
CA ILE A 303 6.90 13.12 1.39
C ILE A 303 7.72 12.90 0.13
N ALA A 304 7.17 12.13 -0.82
CA ALA A 304 7.74 11.90 -2.13
C ALA A 304 6.77 12.43 -3.21
N SER A 305 7.28 13.13 -4.22
CA SER A 305 6.43 13.88 -5.15
C SER A 305 6.78 13.72 -6.63
N GLN A 306 7.91 13.11 -6.96
CA GLN A 306 8.38 13.05 -8.35
C GLN A 306 8.49 11.60 -8.82
N PRO A 307 7.65 11.17 -9.77
CA PRO A 307 7.73 9.85 -10.38
C PRO A 307 9.08 9.63 -11.08
N GLY A 308 9.53 8.38 -11.09
CA GLY A 308 10.81 7.98 -11.68
C GLY A 308 12.04 8.34 -10.84
N VAL A 309 11.85 9.06 -9.73
CA VAL A 309 12.94 9.49 -8.86
C VAL A 309 13.21 8.48 -7.77
N THR A 310 14.47 8.19 -7.52
CA THR A 310 14.91 7.44 -6.36
C THR A 310 15.06 8.37 -5.16
N TYR A 311 14.45 7.99 -4.06
CA TYR A 311 14.52 8.66 -2.77
C TYR A 311 15.26 7.79 -1.76
N LYS A 312 15.77 8.44 -0.72
CA LYS A 312 16.34 7.76 0.44
C LYS A 312 16.00 8.48 1.73
N PHE A 313 16.04 7.73 2.83
CA PHE A 313 15.95 8.27 4.18
C PHE A 313 16.78 7.44 5.17
N PRO A 314 17.27 8.03 6.29
CA PRO A 314 18.04 7.31 7.29
C PRO A 314 17.23 6.17 7.95
N ALA A 315 17.75 4.96 7.88
CA ALA A 315 17.13 3.74 8.39
C ALA A 315 17.71 3.29 9.74
N THR A 316 18.74 3.97 10.23
CA THR A 316 19.39 3.66 11.51
C THR A 316 18.89 4.54 12.66
N VAL A 317 17.91 5.40 12.40
CA VAL A 317 17.37 6.39 13.34
C VAL A 317 15.88 6.13 13.57
N MET A 318 15.45 6.06 14.80
CA MET A 318 14.04 5.95 15.19
C MET A 318 13.36 7.30 15.03
N GLY A 319 12.35 7.39 14.15
CA GLY A 319 11.57 8.61 13.96
C GLY A 319 12.45 9.84 13.76
N ASN A 320 12.24 10.88 14.57
CA ASN A 320 13.06 12.07 14.59
C ASN A 320 14.26 12.01 15.56
N GLY A 321 14.59 10.80 16.06
CA GLY A 321 15.72 10.55 16.97
C GLY A 321 17.06 10.69 16.28
N TYR A 322 17.51 11.91 16.11
CA TYR A 322 18.79 12.23 15.45
C TYR A 322 19.98 11.58 16.16
N THR A 323 20.93 11.05 15.39
CA THR A 323 22.14 10.39 15.94
C THR A 323 23.16 11.36 16.53
N THR A 324 23.03 12.65 16.28
CA THR A 324 23.89 13.69 16.86
C THR A 324 23.14 14.50 17.90
N PRO A 325 23.69 14.70 19.10
CA PRO A 325 23.04 15.36 20.23
C PRO A 325 22.77 16.86 20.04
N ALA A 326 22.75 17.35 18.84
CA ALA A 326 22.70 18.79 18.55
C ALA A 326 21.28 19.37 18.34
N VAL A 327 20.24 18.53 18.34
CA VAL A 327 18.86 19.04 18.26
C VAL A 327 18.36 19.29 19.69
N PRO A 328 18.09 20.55 20.08
CA PRO A 328 17.56 20.84 21.40
C PRO A 328 16.29 20.03 21.67
N GLY A 329 16.23 19.35 22.81
CA GLY A 329 15.07 18.55 23.21
C GLY A 329 15.14 17.08 22.83
N TYR A 330 16.20 16.61 22.21
CA TYR A 330 16.31 15.23 21.72
C TYR A 330 17.30 14.33 22.46
N THR A 331 18.07 14.87 23.36
CA THR A 331 19.26 14.18 23.92
C THR A 331 18.94 13.37 25.16
N THR A 332 17.76 13.48 25.72
CA THR A 332 17.39 12.80 26.95
C THR A 332 15.92 12.43 26.95
N ASN A 333 15.53 11.53 27.83
CA ASN A 333 14.14 11.11 28.08
C ASN A 333 13.26 12.21 28.71
N ASP A 334 13.67 13.45 28.73
CA ASP A 334 12.95 14.55 29.35
C ASP A 334 11.68 14.85 28.57
N GLY A 335 10.58 14.23 28.96
CA GLY A 335 9.28 14.41 28.37
C GLY A 335 9.05 13.68 27.03
N MET A 336 9.96 12.82 26.62
CA MET A 336 10.03 12.27 25.28
C MET A 336 9.65 10.78 25.21
N ALA A 337 8.45 10.42 25.56
CA ALA A 337 8.05 9.02 25.68
C ALA A 337 8.89 8.29 26.74
N PRO A 338 8.55 8.40 28.02
CA PRO A 338 9.31 7.85 29.14
C PRO A 338 9.70 6.39 28.93
N GLY A 339 10.99 6.08 29.09
CA GLY A 339 11.53 4.74 29.02
C GLY A 339 11.88 4.23 27.63
N ILE A 340 11.80 5.07 26.58
CA ILE A 340 12.41 4.75 25.30
C ILE A 340 13.45 5.82 24.99
N THR A 341 14.70 5.43 25.11
CA THR A 341 15.81 6.20 24.61
C THR A 341 15.94 5.92 23.12
N PRO A 342 15.99 6.94 22.26
CA PRO A 342 16.29 6.72 20.85
C PRO A 342 17.59 5.96 20.73
N THR A 343 17.51 4.74 20.21
CA THR A 343 18.69 3.91 19.96
C THR A 343 18.96 3.83 18.47
N ARG A 344 20.22 3.62 18.12
CA ARG A 344 20.56 3.35 16.73
C ARG A 344 20.04 1.98 16.34
N LEU A 345 19.34 1.91 15.21
CA LEU A 345 18.89 0.67 14.61
C LEU A 345 20.04 0.02 13.82
N ASP A 346 20.06 -1.31 13.75
CA ASP A 346 20.96 -2.11 12.94
C ASP A 346 20.15 -3.00 11.97
N PRO A 347 19.51 -2.40 10.96
CA PRO A 347 18.68 -3.13 10.03
C PRO A 347 19.53 -3.99 9.09
N LYS A 348 18.97 -5.13 8.68
CA LYS A 348 19.58 -6.08 7.73
C LYS A 348 18.83 -6.15 6.40
N SER A 349 17.61 -5.70 6.36
CA SER A 349 16.80 -5.61 5.14
C SER A 349 15.67 -4.60 5.29
N ALA A 350 15.08 -4.22 4.17
CA ALA A 350 13.91 -3.34 4.10
C ALA A 350 12.86 -3.91 3.13
N GLN A 351 11.58 -3.67 3.42
CA GLN A 351 10.46 -4.10 2.55
C GLN A 351 9.26 -3.19 2.72
N VAL A 352 8.43 -3.08 1.68
CA VAL A 352 7.09 -2.51 1.78
C VAL A 352 6.22 -3.42 2.64
N LEU A 353 5.58 -2.87 3.66
CA LEU A 353 4.54 -3.56 4.43
C LEU A 353 3.19 -3.48 3.74
N TRP A 354 2.86 -2.29 3.25
CA TRP A 354 1.65 -2.04 2.48
C TRP A 354 1.78 -0.74 1.68
N GLN A 355 1.01 -0.65 0.61
CA GLN A 355 0.87 0.54 -0.23
C GLN A 355 -0.56 0.63 -0.77
N THR A 356 -1.02 1.84 -1.09
CA THR A 356 -2.42 2.09 -1.52
C THR A 356 -2.67 1.88 -3.01
N ALA A 357 -1.63 1.67 -3.78
CA ALA A 357 -1.71 1.27 -5.19
C ALA A 357 -0.60 0.27 -5.47
N PRO A 358 -0.80 -0.69 -6.38
CA PRO A 358 0.26 -1.58 -6.82
C PRO A 358 1.44 -0.78 -7.36
N ASP A 359 2.65 -1.19 -7.01
CA ASP A 359 3.90 -0.56 -7.44
C ASP A 359 3.99 0.95 -7.17
N LEU A 360 3.26 1.48 -6.18
CA LEU A 360 3.37 2.90 -5.81
C LEU A 360 4.82 3.28 -5.50
N VAL A 361 5.48 2.41 -4.73
CA VAL A 361 6.91 2.47 -4.49
C VAL A 361 7.56 1.12 -4.80
N SER A 362 8.73 1.16 -5.39
CA SER A 362 9.46 -0.03 -5.82
C SER A 362 10.94 0.07 -5.48
N ASN A 363 11.68 -0.97 -5.82
CA ASN A 363 13.14 -0.98 -5.71
C ASN A 363 13.63 -0.63 -4.29
N ILE A 364 12.97 -1.24 -3.28
CA ILE A 364 13.30 -1.02 -1.88
C ILE A 364 14.65 -1.65 -1.57
N LYS A 365 15.60 -0.85 -1.08
CA LYS A 365 16.95 -1.28 -0.75
C LYS A 365 17.37 -0.70 0.58
N LEU A 366 18.16 -1.48 1.30
CA LEU A 366 18.89 -0.99 2.46
C LEU A 366 20.37 -0.90 2.08
N ARG A 367 20.94 0.31 2.16
CA ARG A 367 22.33 0.56 1.81
C ARG A 367 22.89 1.67 2.68
N ASN A 368 24.10 1.50 3.19
CA ASN A 368 24.81 2.53 3.97
C ASN A 368 23.96 3.19 5.07
N GLY A 369 23.11 2.40 5.72
CA GLY A 369 22.22 2.89 6.77
C GLY A 369 21.02 3.69 6.30
N TYR A 370 20.74 3.70 4.99
CA TYR A 370 19.57 4.32 4.36
C TYR A 370 18.65 3.28 3.71
N VAL A 371 17.36 3.51 3.79
CA VAL A 371 16.40 2.90 2.88
C VAL A 371 16.33 3.75 1.62
N TYR A 372 16.50 3.10 0.48
CA TYR A 372 16.26 3.65 -0.86
C TYR A 372 14.94 3.08 -1.39
N PHE A 373 14.23 3.88 -2.16
CA PHE A 373 13.08 3.44 -2.91
C PHE A 373 12.88 4.31 -4.14
N THR A 374 12.24 3.76 -5.18
CA THR A 374 11.83 4.52 -6.37
C THR A 374 10.34 4.80 -6.28
N LEU A 375 9.95 6.06 -6.50
CA LEU A 375 8.55 6.42 -6.66
C LEU A 375 8.16 6.16 -8.12
N ASN A 376 7.16 5.33 -8.34
CA ASN A 376 6.66 5.07 -9.68
C ASN A 376 5.51 6.02 -10.03
N GLY A 377 5.38 6.30 -11.33
CA GLY A 377 4.25 7.01 -11.88
C GLY A 377 3.13 6.08 -12.33
N GLU A 378 2.01 6.65 -12.74
CA GLU A 378 0.88 5.93 -13.30
C GLU A 378 1.32 5.12 -14.52
N ALA A 379 1.05 3.81 -14.53
CA ALA A 379 1.47 2.88 -15.58
C ALA A 379 2.97 2.96 -15.95
N GLY A 380 3.84 3.36 -14.99
CA GLY A 380 5.27 3.53 -15.24
C GLY A 380 5.65 4.84 -15.94
N GLY A 381 4.71 5.77 -16.11
CA GLY A 381 4.91 7.08 -16.72
C GLY A 381 5.35 8.17 -15.72
N GLU A 382 5.28 9.42 -16.19
CA GLU A 382 5.65 10.60 -15.39
C GLU A 382 4.49 11.18 -14.57
N THR A 383 3.27 10.67 -14.72
CA THR A 383 2.11 11.12 -13.95
C THR A 383 2.17 10.56 -12.53
N LEU A 384 2.06 11.43 -11.53
CA LEU A 384 2.06 11.02 -10.14
C LEU A 384 0.77 10.28 -9.80
N THR A 385 0.90 9.08 -9.25
CA THR A 385 -0.17 8.42 -8.51
C THR A 385 -0.06 8.83 -7.05
N ALA A 386 -0.98 9.68 -6.57
CA ALA A 386 -1.02 10.03 -5.16
C ALA A 386 -1.37 8.81 -4.31
N GLY A 387 -0.71 8.65 -3.16
CA GLY A 387 -0.92 7.45 -2.35
C GLY A 387 -0.13 7.46 -1.04
N ASN A 388 -0.17 6.33 -0.38
CA ASN A 388 0.54 6.10 0.87
C ASN A 388 1.20 4.71 0.84
N ALA A 389 2.41 4.63 1.35
CA ALA A 389 3.10 3.36 1.55
C ALA A 389 3.75 3.33 2.92
N VAL A 390 3.94 2.15 3.49
CA VAL A 390 4.74 1.96 4.70
C VAL A 390 5.87 1.00 4.39
N ILE A 391 7.10 1.46 4.65
CA ILE A 391 8.30 0.66 4.49
C ILE A 391 8.83 0.33 5.89
N ALA A 392 9.16 -0.94 6.12
CA ALA A 392 9.75 -1.41 7.36
C ALA A 392 11.18 -1.91 7.13
N VAL A 393 11.98 -1.86 8.20
CA VAL A 393 13.28 -2.51 8.27
C VAL A 393 13.29 -3.63 9.29
N TYR A 394 14.06 -4.66 8.99
CA TYR A 394 14.07 -5.93 9.72
C TYR A 394 15.42 -6.25 10.31
N SER A 395 15.42 -7.04 11.39
CA SER A 395 16.63 -7.54 12.05
C SER A 395 17.34 -8.66 11.27
N GLY A 396 16.67 -9.29 10.32
CA GLY A 396 17.18 -10.36 9.47
C GLY A 396 17.20 -9.99 7.98
N ALA A 397 17.99 -10.71 7.20
CA ALA A 397 18.03 -10.55 5.75
C ALA A 397 16.73 -11.04 5.08
N GLY A 398 16.38 -10.49 3.91
CA GLY A 398 15.18 -10.91 3.16
C GLY A 398 13.88 -10.71 3.91
N ALA A 399 13.75 -9.60 4.66
CA ALA A 399 12.56 -9.26 5.47
C ALA A 399 12.20 -10.34 6.51
N THR A 400 13.21 -11.00 7.07
CA THR A 400 13.04 -11.98 8.15
C THR A 400 13.36 -11.36 9.52
N GLY A 401 12.97 -12.07 10.58
CA GLY A 401 13.17 -11.59 11.94
C GLY A 401 12.12 -10.56 12.38
N GLU A 402 12.50 -9.71 13.32
CA GLU A 402 11.61 -8.70 13.87
C GLU A 402 11.66 -7.40 13.05
N ILE A 403 10.53 -6.71 12.94
CA ILE A 403 10.52 -5.32 12.46
C ILE A 403 11.19 -4.46 13.52
N LEU A 404 12.22 -3.72 13.12
CA LEU A 404 12.93 -2.79 14.00
C LEU A 404 12.27 -1.41 14.00
N TRP A 405 11.79 -0.96 12.84
CA TRP A 405 11.07 0.29 12.65
C TRP A 405 10.34 0.31 11.32
N SER A 406 9.39 1.24 11.17
CA SER A 406 8.64 1.49 9.94
C SER A 406 8.44 2.97 9.72
N TRP A 407 8.34 3.38 8.46
CA TRP A 407 8.12 4.76 8.03
C TRP A 407 6.98 4.83 7.04
N HIS A 408 6.19 5.88 7.18
CA HIS A 408 5.14 6.23 6.24
C HIS A 408 5.75 7.06 5.10
N ILE A 409 5.52 6.64 3.86
CA ILE A 409 5.83 7.40 2.65
C ILE A 409 4.52 7.97 2.13
N TRP A 410 4.40 9.28 2.20
CA TRP A 410 3.23 10.01 1.71
C TRP A 410 3.55 10.55 0.32
N VAL A 411 2.86 10.01 -0.69
CA VAL A 411 3.04 10.38 -2.08
C VAL A 411 2.02 11.47 -2.44
N THR A 412 2.51 12.68 -2.65
CA THR A 412 1.70 13.84 -3.01
C THR A 412 2.56 14.90 -3.71
N ASP A 413 2.00 15.58 -4.70
CA ASP A 413 2.60 16.74 -5.37
C ASP A 413 2.31 18.06 -4.65
N ALA A 414 1.55 18.03 -3.58
CA ALA A 414 1.18 19.24 -2.84
C ALA A 414 2.39 19.87 -2.15
N ASP A 415 2.65 21.12 -2.45
CA ASP A 415 3.55 21.96 -1.65
C ASP A 415 2.86 22.30 -0.32
N LEU A 416 3.08 21.47 0.69
CA LEU A 416 2.44 21.61 1.99
C LEU A 416 2.93 22.85 2.75
N ASP A 417 4.17 23.29 2.54
CA ASP A 417 4.70 24.52 3.15
C ASP A 417 4.01 25.77 2.57
N ALA A 418 3.76 25.80 1.27
CA ALA A 418 3.04 26.90 0.62
C ALA A 418 1.54 26.93 0.94
N ARG A 419 0.98 25.82 1.41
CA ARG A 419 -0.45 25.65 1.70
C ARG A 419 -0.79 25.71 3.19
N LEU A 420 0.14 26.14 4.02
CA LEU A 420 -0.09 26.27 5.45
C LEU A 420 -1.19 27.27 5.76
N GLN A 421 -2.05 26.91 6.70
CA GLN A 421 -3.14 27.73 7.19
C GLN A 421 -2.82 28.24 8.60
N THR A 422 -2.77 29.55 8.78
CA THR A 422 -2.58 30.17 10.10
C THR A 422 -3.91 30.23 10.83
N TRP A 423 -3.96 29.68 12.04
CA TRP A 423 -5.15 29.61 12.86
C TRP A 423 -5.07 30.57 14.01
N THR A 424 -6.20 31.20 14.34
CA THR A 424 -6.33 32.06 15.51
C THR A 424 -6.66 31.22 16.75
N VAL A 425 -5.84 31.33 17.78
CA VAL A 425 -6.12 30.72 19.08
C VAL A 425 -7.16 31.58 19.81
N HIS A 426 -8.19 30.96 20.40
CA HIS A 426 -9.24 31.67 21.12
C HIS A 426 -8.69 32.43 22.31
N ALA A 427 -9.27 33.62 22.60
CA ALA A 427 -8.80 34.50 23.68
C ALA A 427 -8.81 33.83 25.07
N ASP A 428 -9.81 32.99 25.36
CA ASP A 428 -9.86 32.24 26.63
C ASP A 428 -8.73 31.18 26.73
N ALA A 429 -8.33 30.55 25.62
CA ALA A 429 -7.16 29.67 25.60
C ALA A 429 -5.88 30.49 25.70
N ALA A 430 -5.83 31.63 25.03
CA ALA A 430 -4.68 32.51 24.99
C ALA A 430 -4.26 33.07 26.34
N GLN A 431 -5.14 33.13 27.34
CA GLN A 431 -4.78 33.56 28.70
C GLN A 431 -3.96 32.53 29.48
N TYR A 432 -4.03 31.25 29.09
CA TYR A 432 -3.34 30.16 29.77
C TYR A 432 -2.04 29.76 29.08
N THR A 433 -1.78 30.22 27.87
CA THR A 433 -0.60 29.84 27.09
C THR A 433 -0.08 30.99 26.22
N SER A 434 1.22 31.03 25.98
CA SER A 434 1.85 31.94 25.00
C SER A 434 1.70 31.44 23.54
N TYR A 435 1.07 30.31 23.33
CA TYR A 435 0.85 29.71 22.03
C TYR A 435 -0.07 30.57 21.15
N ARG A 436 0.43 30.99 20.00
CA ARG A 436 -0.27 31.93 19.09
C ARG A 436 0.02 31.50 17.63
N ASP A 437 -0.97 31.80 16.79
CA ASP A 437 -0.86 31.71 15.34
C ASP A 437 -0.24 30.41 14.84
N PRO A 438 -0.76 29.23 15.26
CA PRO A 438 -0.28 27.95 14.76
C PRO A 438 -0.54 27.84 13.27
N GLN A 439 0.41 27.22 12.57
CA GLN A 439 0.29 26.95 11.16
C GLN A 439 0.04 25.45 10.95
N LEU A 440 -1.15 25.12 10.48
CA LEU A 440 -1.54 23.74 10.20
C LEU A 440 -1.49 23.46 8.70
N MET A 441 -1.21 22.22 8.35
CA MET A 441 -1.38 21.72 6.97
C MET A 441 -2.84 21.92 6.52
N ASP A 442 -3.05 22.11 5.23
CA ASP A 442 -4.38 22.25 4.61
C ASP A 442 -5.19 20.93 4.62
N ARG A 443 -4.53 19.82 4.89
CA ARG A 443 -5.08 18.44 4.83
C ARG A 443 -4.60 17.58 5.99
N ASN A 444 -5.29 16.45 6.19
CA ASN A 444 -4.90 15.43 7.16
C ASN A 444 -3.66 14.66 6.68
N LEU A 445 -2.91 14.11 7.60
CA LEU A 445 -1.75 13.29 7.30
C LEU A 445 -2.16 12.07 6.46
N GLY A 446 -1.52 11.90 5.32
CA GLY A 446 -1.83 10.85 4.34
C GLY A 446 -3.03 11.13 3.44
N ALA A 447 -3.66 12.31 3.49
CA ALA A 447 -4.73 12.66 2.57
C ALA A 447 -4.20 12.91 1.15
N LEU A 448 -4.87 12.34 0.16
CA LEU A 448 -4.44 12.40 -1.24
C LEU A 448 -4.90 13.71 -1.90
N THR A 449 -6.01 14.27 -1.42
CA THR A 449 -6.60 15.49 -1.98
C THR A 449 -7.15 16.41 -0.89
N THR A 450 -7.44 17.64 -1.25
CA THR A 450 -8.25 18.61 -0.50
C THR A 450 -9.55 18.92 -1.22
N ALA A 451 -10.06 17.99 -2.03
CA ALA A 451 -11.26 18.17 -2.83
C ALA A 451 -12.44 18.74 -2.05
N GLU A 452 -13.29 19.48 -2.73
CA GLU A 452 -14.47 20.09 -2.11
C GLU A 452 -15.47 19.02 -1.66
N PHE A 453 -16.17 19.29 -0.57
CA PHE A 453 -17.15 18.36 -0.02
C PHE A 453 -18.37 18.14 -0.93
N SER A 454 -18.53 18.94 -1.99
CA SER A 454 -19.57 18.79 -3.00
C SER A 454 -19.33 17.64 -3.96
N GLU A 455 -18.11 17.12 -4.02
CA GLU A 455 -17.78 15.96 -4.83
C GLU A 455 -18.09 14.68 -4.03
N SER A 456 -19.18 14.03 -4.39
CA SER A 456 -19.58 12.78 -3.73
C SER A 456 -18.49 11.71 -3.88
N GLY A 457 -18.08 11.10 -2.76
CA GLY A 457 -17.28 9.88 -2.75
C GLY A 457 -15.78 10.05 -2.57
N THR A 458 -15.26 11.24 -2.23
CA THR A 458 -13.80 11.41 -2.04
C THR A 458 -13.35 11.21 -0.61
N ASN A 459 -13.32 9.96 -0.15
CA ASN A 459 -12.65 9.61 1.11
C ASN A 459 -11.13 9.85 1.05
N GLU A 460 -10.58 10.10 -0.13
CA GLU A 460 -9.19 10.50 -0.35
C GLU A 460 -8.76 11.74 0.44
N SER A 461 -9.71 12.62 0.80
CA SER A 461 -9.45 13.78 1.65
C SER A 461 -9.38 13.44 3.15
N HIS A 462 -9.85 12.27 3.55
CA HIS A 462 -9.90 11.88 4.96
C HIS A 462 -8.50 11.66 5.57
N GLY A 463 -7.55 11.17 4.78
CA GLY A 463 -6.23 10.78 5.27
C GLY A 463 -6.25 9.47 6.07
N LEU A 464 -5.15 9.21 6.76
CA LEU A 464 -4.95 7.98 7.52
C LEU A 464 -5.39 8.14 8.98
N HIS A 465 -5.62 7.02 9.64
CA HIS A 465 -5.99 6.96 11.06
C HIS A 465 -4.80 6.53 11.92
N TYR A 466 -4.74 7.01 13.14
CA TYR A 466 -3.66 6.72 14.10
C TYR A 466 -4.26 6.42 15.47
N GLN A 467 -3.75 5.42 16.16
CA GLN A 467 -3.97 5.30 17.61
C GLN A 467 -3.10 6.34 18.31
N TRP A 468 -3.65 7.01 19.33
CA TRP A 468 -2.91 8.10 19.97
C TRP A 468 -1.56 7.65 20.51
N GLY A 469 -0.51 8.34 20.17
CA GLY A 469 0.85 8.03 20.59
C GLY A 469 1.60 7.04 19.69
N ARG A 470 0.95 6.45 18.66
CA ARG A 470 1.61 5.56 17.68
C ARG A 470 2.04 6.32 16.45
N LYS A 471 3.19 5.91 15.90
CA LYS A 471 3.74 6.43 14.65
C LYS A 471 3.12 5.79 13.39
N ASP A 472 2.51 4.61 13.55
CA ASP A 472 2.08 3.78 12.43
C ASP A 472 0.67 4.13 11.99
N PRO A 473 0.45 4.39 10.71
CA PRO A 473 -0.86 4.68 10.15
C PRO A 473 -1.68 3.43 9.89
N PHE A 474 -3.00 3.59 10.03
CA PHE A 474 -4.02 2.66 9.56
C PHE A 474 -4.76 3.26 8.38
N ILE A 475 -5.10 2.42 7.42
CA ILE A 475 -5.79 2.84 6.19
C ILE A 475 -7.14 3.47 6.51
N GLY A 476 -7.58 4.41 5.68
CA GLY A 476 -8.91 5.01 5.72
C GLY A 476 -9.96 4.18 4.97
N ALA A 477 -11.22 4.65 5.00
CA ALA A 477 -12.30 4.05 4.23
C ALA A 477 -12.12 4.29 2.73
N ASP A 478 -12.65 3.37 1.92
CA ASP A 478 -12.66 3.47 0.47
C ASP A 478 -13.62 4.54 -0.06
N ASN A 479 -13.63 4.74 -1.38
CA ASN A 479 -14.49 5.71 -2.07
C ASN A 479 -15.85 5.16 -2.51
N SER A 480 -16.27 3.99 -2.01
CA SER A 480 -17.56 3.39 -2.39
C SER A 480 -18.79 4.19 -1.92
N GLY A 481 -18.58 5.18 -1.06
CA GLY A 481 -19.60 6.12 -0.58
C GLY A 481 -19.12 6.97 0.57
N SER A 482 -19.76 8.11 0.79
CA SER A 482 -19.38 9.08 1.84
C SER A 482 -19.42 8.48 3.25
N GLN A 483 -20.21 7.43 3.47
CA GLN A 483 -20.30 6.72 4.74
C GLN A 483 -19.75 5.29 4.67
N SER A 484 -18.82 5.06 3.75
CA SER A 484 -18.21 3.75 3.59
C SER A 484 -17.60 3.24 4.91
N ARG A 485 -17.79 1.94 5.14
CA ARG A 485 -17.13 1.17 6.20
C ARG A 485 -16.14 0.16 5.66
N VAL A 486 -15.92 0.17 4.36
CA VAL A 486 -14.94 -0.67 3.68
C VAL A 486 -13.59 0.03 3.71
N ALA A 487 -12.53 -0.68 4.02
CA ALA A 487 -11.18 -0.14 3.93
C ALA A 487 -10.82 0.14 2.47
N ALA A 488 -10.09 1.22 2.23
CA ALA A 488 -9.45 1.40 0.94
C ALA A 488 -8.49 0.23 0.69
N PRO A 489 -8.36 -0.24 -0.57
CA PRO A 489 -7.48 -1.34 -0.89
C PRO A 489 -6.03 -1.03 -0.53
N THR A 490 -5.32 -2.03 -0.07
CA THR A 490 -3.88 -1.97 0.18
C THR A 490 -3.20 -3.21 -0.37
N TYR A 491 -1.96 -3.07 -0.76
CA TYR A 491 -1.19 -4.10 -1.45
C TYR A 491 0.12 -4.33 -0.71
N ASP A 492 0.57 -5.57 -0.65
CA ASP A 492 1.87 -5.93 -0.08
C ASP A 492 3.04 -5.65 -1.05
N SER A 493 4.24 -6.08 -0.68
CA SER A 493 5.44 -5.92 -1.50
C SER A 493 5.44 -6.69 -2.82
N GLN A 494 4.50 -7.62 -3.00
CA GLN A 494 4.30 -8.40 -4.23
C GLN A 494 3.08 -7.93 -5.02
N ASN A 495 2.51 -6.77 -4.64
CA ASN A 495 1.27 -6.21 -5.19
C ASN A 495 0.03 -7.09 -5.00
N LYS A 496 0.09 -8.04 -4.07
CA LYS A 496 -1.09 -8.79 -3.66
C LYS A 496 -1.94 -7.90 -2.76
N GLU A 497 -3.23 -7.82 -3.06
CA GLU A 497 -4.17 -7.10 -2.22
C GLU A 497 -4.24 -7.72 -0.82
N LEU A 498 -4.07 -6.89 0.18
CA LEU A 498 -4.23 -7.26 1.58
C LEU A 498 -5.71 -7.29 1.90
N GLY A 499 -6.15 -8.37 2.52
CA GLY A 499 -7.53 -8.52 2.95
C GLY A 499 -7.92 -7.57 4.07
N ALA A 500 -9.19 -7.68 4.47
CA ALA A 500 -9.72 -6.94 5.62
C ALA A 500 -8.98 -7.29 6.92
N MET A 501 -9.09 -6.38 7.90
CA MET A 501 -8.53 -6.62 9.24
C MET A 501 -9.19 -7.85 9.89
N THR A 502 -8.38 -8.75 10.40
CA THR A 502 -8.83 -9.97 11.07
C THR A 502 -8.49 -9.96 12.55
N SER A 503 -9.34 -10.57 13.36
CA SER A 503 -9.03 -10.78 14.79
C SER A 503 -7.91 -11.79 14.96
N ALA A 504 -6.90 -11.44 15.73
CA ALA A 504 -5.78 -12.30 16.06
C ALA A 504 -5.63 -12.45 17.56
N SER A 505 -5.26 -13.65 18.02
CA SER A 505 -4.97 -13.93 19.42
C SER A 505 -3.58 -13.48 19.87
N SER A 506 -2.70 -13.23 18.90
CA SER A 506 -1.32 -12.80 19.13
C SER A 506 -0.85 -11.84 18.03
N PHE A 507 0.18 -11.10 18.34
CA PHE A 507 0.81 -10.20 17.38
C PHE A 507 1.57 -10.97 16.29
N SER A 508 1.57 -10.41 15.08
CA SER A 508 2.34 -10.91 13.94
C SER A 508 3.08 -9.75 13.28
N SER A 509 4.32 -9.99 12.90
CA SER A 509 5.10 -9.06 12.07
C SER A 509 4.86 -9.25 10.57
N ALA A 510 4.01 -10.20 10.17
CA ALA A 510 3.62 -10.38 8.78
C ALA A 510 2.86 -9.16 8.26
N ALA A 511 2.95 -8.90 6.98
CA ALA A 511 2.16 -7.88 6.29
C ALA A 511 0.69 -8.34 6.23
N ALA A 512 -0.03 -8.13 7.32
CA ALA A 512 -1.45 -8.45 7.43
C ALA A 512 -2.10 -7.52 8.44
N TRP A 513 -3.27 -7.00 8.11
CA TRP A 513 -4.06 -6.20 9.02
C TRP A 513 -4.66 -7.09 10.11
N THR A 514 -4.32 -6.80 11.36
CA THR A 514 -4.83 -7.55 12.51
C THR A 514 -5.45 -6.64 13.57
N HIS A 515 -6.47 -7.15 14.23
CA HIS A 515 -7.05 -6.56 15.43
C HIS A 515 -6.69 -7.44 16.62
N VAL A 516 -6.01 -6.88 17.61
CA VAL A 516 -5.48 -7.61 18.75
C VAL A 516 -6.00 -7.01 20.05
N ALA A 517 -6.58 -7.83 20.93
CA ALA A 517 -7.07 -7.39 22.23
C ALA A 517 -5.93 -7.22 23.27
N GLN A 518 -4.84 -7.96 23.10
CA GLN A 518 -3.67 -7.86 23.96
C GLN A 518 -2.98 -6.51 23.76
N LYS A 519 -2.54 -5.88 24.85
CA LYS A 519 -1.76 -4.64 24.80
C LYS A 519 -0.32 -4.90 24.36
N LEU A 520 0.29 -3.87 23.78
CA LEU A 520 1.72 -3.88 23.44
C LEU A 520 2.56 -3.45 24.64
N SER A 521 3.66 -4.14 24.87
CA SER A 521 4.72 -3.63 25.73
C SER A 521 5.43 -2.45 25.04
N ARG A 522 6.09 -1.61 25.81
CA ARG A 522 6.85 -0.48 25.29
C ARG A 522 7.96 -0.90 24.32
N SER A 523 8.62 -2.03 24.59
CA SER A 523 9.67 -2.58 23.73
C SER A 523 9.14 -3.12 22.40
N ASP A 524 7.85 -3.42 22.31
CA ASP A 524 7.25 -4.08 21.14
C ASP A 524 6.49 -3.13 20.22
N ILE A 525 6.38 -1.85 20.59
CA ILE A 525 5.63 -0.85 19.82
C ILE A 525 6.02 -0.84 18.32
N ALA A 526 7.31 -0.92 18.05
CA ALA A 526 7.83 -0.85 16.68
C ALA A 526 7.64 -2.13 15.86
N LYS A 527 7.44 -3.28 16.54
CA LYS A 527 7.44 -4.60 15.90
C LYS A 527 6.14 -4.91 15.14
N TYR A 528 5.03 -4.24 15.47
CA TYR A 528 3.70 -4.61 14.98
C TYR A 528 2.94 -3.41 14.39
N PRO A 529 3.46 -2.80 13.31
CA PRO A 529 2.89 -1.58 12.73
C PRO A 529 1.48 -1.78 12.15
N MET A 530 1.13 -2.99 11.72
CA MET A 530 -0.17 -3.32 11.14
C MET A 530 -1.18 -3.90 12.14
N ALA A 531 -0.83 -3.99 13.42
CA ALA A 531 -1.75 -4.48 14.45
C ALA A 531 -2.51 -3.31 15.09
N PHE A 532 -3.83 -3.28 14.93
CA PHE A 532 -4.72 -2.38 15.68
C PHE A 532 -4.98 -2.99 17.07
N VAL A 533 -4.61 -2.26 18.12
CA VAL A 533 -4.64 -2.77 19.49
C VAL A 533 -5.83 -2.22 20.25
N ALA A 534 -6.76 -3.07 20.64
CA ALA A 534 -8.01 -2.69 21.29
C ALA A 534 -7.85 -2.09 22.69
N GLY A 535 -6.94 -2.61 23.50
CA GLY A 535 -6.70 -2.12 24.86
C GLY A 535 -7.88 -2.33 25.82
N ALA A 536 -8.36 -3.57 25.97
CA ALA A 536 -9.63 -3.93 26.57
C ALA A 536 -9.93 -3.36 27.98
N ASP A 537 -8.93 -3.20 28.86
CA ASP A 537 -9.19 -2.85 30.27
C ASP A 537 -9.32 -1.36 30.55
N ASN A 538 -8.54 -0.52 29.87
CA ASN A 538 -8.48 0.92 30.09
C ASN A 538 -8.46 1.72 28.79
N HIS A 539 -8.83 1.08 27.69
CA HIS A 539 -8.90 1.67 26.34
C HIS A 539 -7.60 2.36 25.92
N PHE A 540 -6.49 1.83 26.40
CA PHE A 540 -5.16 2.23 25.99
C PHE A 540 -4.43 1.02 25.41
N TRP A 541 -3.81 1.19 24.28
CA TRP A 541 -3.20 0.12 23.50
C TRP A 541 -1.86 -0.41 24.06
N MET A 542 -1.24 0.32 25.00
CA MET A 542 0.05 -0.02 25.60
C MET A 542 -0.13 -0.55 27.03
N GLU A 543 0.74 -1.45 27.48
CA GLU A 543 0.73 -2.02 28.83
C GLU A 543 1.11 -0.97 29.88
N GLU A 544 2.17 -0.21 29.61
CA GLU A 544 2.66 0.83 30.50
C GLU A 544 1.96 2.18 30.23
N THR A 545 1.91 2.98 31.26
CA THR A 545 1.39 4.34 31.16
C THR A 545 2.42 5.25 30.48
N ALA A 546 2.04 5.90 29.39
CA ALA A 546 2.81 6.94 28.77
C ALA A 546 1.88 8.10 28.38
N HIS A 547 2.23 9.31 28.79
CA HIS A 547 1.37 10.48 28.64
C HIS A 547 1.90 11.50 27.64
N ASP A 548 3.10 11.29 27.18
CA ASP A 548 3.87 12.24 26.36
C ASP A 548 4.40 11.63 25.06
N LEU A 549 3.77 10.54 24.58
CA LEU A 549 4.19 9.86 23.37
C LEU A 549 4.27 10.79 22.14
N TRP A 550 3.46 11.84 22.11
CA TRP A 550 3.51 12.89 21.08
C TRP A 550 3.96 14.26 21.63
N GLY A 551 4.55 14.29 22.80
CA GLY A 551 5.36 15.40 23.25
C GLY A 551 4.74 16.38 24.23
N LEU A 552 3.47 16.24 24.63
CA LEU A 552 2.88 17.06 25.69
C LEU A 552 2.57 16.25 26.95
N PRO A 553 3.04 16.67 28.14
CA PRO A 553 2.75 16.00 29.40
C PRO A 553 1.28 16.13 29.82
N ILE A 554 0.86 15.32 30.81
CA ILE A 554 -0.53 15.21 31.28
C ILE A 554 -1.14 16.54 31.78
N SER A 555 -0.35 17.37 32.41
CA SER A 555 -0.78 18.70 32.87
C SER A 555 -0.95 19.71 31.74
N GLY A 556 -0.80 19.25 30.52
CA GLY A 556 -0.40 20.05 29.38
C GLY A 556 -1.43 20.94 28.73
N ILE A 557 -2.73 20.92 29.08
CA ILE A 557 -3.64 21.85 28.44
C ILE A 557 -3.42 23.29 29.01
N GLU A 558 -2.94 23.39 30.23
CA GLU A 558 -2.77 24.64 30.93
C GLU A 558 -1.31 25.12 31.02
N THR A 559 -0.38 24.43 30.38
CA THR A 559 1.04 24.77 30.43
C THR A 559 1.49 25.59 29.22
N ASN A 560 2.46 26.46 29.44
CA ASN A 560 3.14 27.17 28.36
C ASN A 560 4.10 26.27 27.56
N ASP A 561 4.24 25.03 27.98
CA ASP A 561 5.06 24.04 27.26
C ASP A 561 4.28 23.51 26.07
N LEU A 562 4.79 23.80 24.89
CA LEU A 562 4.22 23.34 23.63
C LEU A 562 4.59 21.88 23.31
N GLY A 563 5.37 21.23 24.18
CA GLY A 563 5.92 19.92 23.95
C GLY A 563 6.95 19.88 22.82
N HIS A 564 7.62 18.75 22.71
CA HIS A 564 8.59 18.48 21.66
C HIS A 564 8.08 17.38 20.74
N LYS A 565 8.47 17.42 19.46
CA LYS A 565 8.23 16.30 18.57
C LYS A 565 9.01 15.09 19.08
N THR A 566 8.32 13.97 19.38
CA THR A 566 8.93 12.73 19.86
C THR A 566 9.28 11.76 18.74
N ILE A 567 9.97 10.68 19.08
CA ILE A 567 10.25 9.58 18.13
C ILE A 567 8.98 8.86 17.64
N TYR A 568 7.84 9.02 18.30
CA TYR A 568 6.56 8.43 17.89
C TYR A 568 5.64 9.39 17.13
N ASP A 569 6.03 10.66 17.02
CA ASP A 569 5.22 11.61 16.26
C ASP A 569 5.16 11.22 14.77
N PRO A 570 3.95 11.05 14.19
CA PRO A 570 3.79 10.54 12.84
C PRO A 570 4.00 11.58 11.73
N CYS A 571 4.13 12.87 12.08
CA CYS A 571 4.22 13.94 11.10
C CYS A 571 5.59 14.01 10.39
N PRO A 572 5.66 14.58 9.18
CA PRO A 572 6.91 14.69 8.43
C PRO A 572 7.91 15.68 9.07
N PRO A 573 9.15 15.77 8.54
CA PRO A 573 10.16 16.72 9.03
C PRO A 573 9.64 18.16 9.08
N GLY A 574 9.94 18.87 10.14
CA GLY A 574 9.48 20.25 10.36
C GLY A 574 8.03 20.40 10.85
N TYR A 575 7.34 19.27 11.05
CA TYR A 575 5.95 19.22 11.52
C TYR A 575 5.80 18.28 12.69
N ARG A 576 4.77 18.52 13.48
CA ARG A 576 4.36 17.66 14.60
C ARG A 576 2.83 17.52 14.63
N VAL A 577 2.32 16.61 15.43
CA VAL A 577 0.88 16.54 15.73
C VAL A 577 0.46 17.87 16.35
N MET A 578 -0.72 18.37 15.96
CA MET A 578 -1.22 19.68 16.41
C MET A 578 -1.42 19.75 17.92
N ASN A 579 -1.15 20.92 18.47
CA ASN A 579 -1.46 21.23 19.85
C ASN A 579 -2.99 21.29 20.08
N PRO A 580 -3.52 20.92 21.25
CA PRO A 580 -4.96 20.99 21.53
C PRO A 580 -5.56 22.39 21.39
N TYR A 581 -4.76 23.44 21.53
CA TYR A 581 -5.24 24.82 21.32
C TYR A 581 -5.25 25.27 19.86
N ALA A 582 -4.64 24.53 18.95
CA ALA A 582 -4.47 24.94 17.56
C ALA A 582 -5.79 25.34 16.89
N MET A 583 -6.84 24.58 17.14
CA MET A 583 -8.18 24.83 16.60
C MET A 583 -9.16 25.45 17.63
N SER A 584 -8.67 25.96 18.76
CA SER A 584 -9.51 26.53 19.79
C SER A 584 -10.36 27.72 19.32
N GLY A 585 -9.92 28.42 18.30
CA GLY A 585 -10.66 29.54 17.69
C GLY A 585 -11.97 29.11 16.98
N VAL A 586 -12.17 27.82 16.68
CA VAL A 586 -13.38 27.30 16.04
C VAL A 586 -14.16 26.33 16.93
N THR A 587 -13.70 26.07 18.15
CA THR A 587 -14.33 25.12 19.07
C THR A 587 -15.38 25.79 19.93
N SER A 588 -16.47 25.10 20.22
CA SER A 588 -17.54 25.55 21.14
C SER A 588 -17.24 25.21 22.61
N ALA A 589 -16.30 24.30 22.85
CA ALA A 589 -15.89 23.88 24.19
C ALA A 589 -14.43 23.41 24.22
N LEU A 590 -13.72 23.74 25.29
CA LEU A 590 -12.48 23.06 25.68
C LEU A 590 -12.78 21.97 26.72
N ALA A 591 -11.95 20.96 26.82
CA ALA A 591 -12.08 19.96 27.86
C ALA A 591 -12.03 20.62 29.25
N GLY A 592 -13.20 20.75 29.90
CA GLY A 592 -13.35 21.41 31.20
C GLY A 592 -14.00 22.78 31.20
N GLY A 593 -14.34 23.37 30.04
CA GLY A 593 -15.04 24.66 29.97
C GLY A 593 -15.64 24.96 28.60
N ALA A 594 -16.73 25.71 28.58
CA ALA A 594 -17.33 26.20 27.33
C ALA A 594 -16.59 27.46 26.87
N LEU A 595 -16.10 27.48 25.64
CA LEU A 595 -15.65 28.71 24.99
C LEU A 595 -16.86 29.49 24.49
N LYS A 596 -16.94 30.75 24.84
CA LYS A 596 -18.05 31.62 24.47
C LYS A 596 -17.83 32.18 23.05
N ASN A 597 -18.91 32.23 22.26
CA ASN A 597 -19.02 33.01 21.02
C ASN A 597 -18.27 32.46 19.77
N LEU A 598 -18.30 31.18 19.52
CA LEU A 598 -17.63 30.57 18.34
C LEU A 598 -18.49 30.40 17.10
N THR A 599 -19.78 30.67 17.16
CA THR A 599 -20.77 30.47 16.08
C THR A 599 -20.46 31.20 14.77
N HIS A 600 -19.50 32.11 14.79
CA HIS A 600 -19.21 32.99 13.66
C HIS A 600 -18.21 32.38 12.63
N ARG A 601 -17.62 31.23 12.91
CA ARG A 601 -16.55 30.69 12.11
C ARG A 601 -16.95 29.48 11.26
N VAL A 602 -18.10 28.88 11.53
CA VAL A 602 -18.60 27.76 10.76
C VAL A 602 -19.31 28.27 9.50
N LEU A 603 -18.79 27.94 8.31
CA LEU A 603 -19.30 28.41 7.04
C LEU A 603 -20.52 27.63 6.56
N ASN A 604 -20.49 26.33 6.68
CA ASN A 604 -21.46 25.43 6.10
C ASN A 604 -22.33 24.70 7.13
N ALA A 605 -22.63 25.37 8.24
CA ALA A 605 -23.45 24.82 9.32
C ALA A 605 -24.80 24.24 8.87
N SER A 606 -25.36 24.74 7.78
CA SER A 606 -26.64 24.27 7.21
C SER A 606 -26.48 23.15 6.19
N THR A 607 -25.27 22.89 5.71
CA THR A 607 -24.98 21.95 4.63
C THR A 607 -24.33 20.66 5.13
N TYR A 608 -24.14 20.56 6.42
CA TYR A 608 -23.54 19.41 7.08
C TYR A 608 -24.57 18.27 7.20
N ARG A 609 -24.73 17.46 6.15
CA ARG A 609 -25.67 16.33 6.13
C ARG A 609 -25.24 15.26 5.15
N ASP A 610 -25.70 14.09 5.42
CA ASP A 610 -25.76 12.78 4.75
C ASP A 610 -24.90 12.51 3.47
N ASP A 611 -24.63 13.52 2.67
CA ASP A 611 -23.82 13.51 1.46
C ASP A 611 -22.53 14.31 1.59
N GLN A 612 -22.23 14.84 2.77
CA GLN A 612 -21.11 15.75 2.97
C GLN A 612 -20.00 15.12 3.79
N THR A 613 -18.78 15.32 3.33
CA THR A 613 -17.60 14.64 3.83
C THR A 613 -16.77 15.47 4.81
N GLY A 614 -17.34 16.55 5.38
CA GLY A 614 -16.61 17.36 6.36
C GLY A 614 -17.21 18.72 6.72
N LEU A 615 -16.40 19.53 7.39
CA LEU A 615 -16.74 20.85 7.89
C LEU A 615 -15.81 21.91 7.29
N GLN A 616 -16.39 23.03 6.84
CA GLN A 616 -15.63 24.23 6.45
C GLN A 616 -15.69 25.28 7.54
N VAL A 617 -14.54 25.84 7.88
CA VAL A 617 -14.41 26.87 8.90
C VAL A 617 -13.47 27.97 8.47
N TYR A 618 -13.64 29.17 9.01
CA TYR A 618 -12.61 30.19 8.92
C TYR A 618 -11.51 29.94 9.96
N CYS A 619 -10.25 29.92 9.51
CA CYS A 619 -9.10 29.78 10.41
C CYS A 619 -8.86 31.06 11.25
N ASP A 620 -9.20 32.20 10.70
CA ASP A 620 -8.87 33.54 11.24
C ASP A 620 -10.11 34.37 11.56
N GLU A 621 -9.95 35.36 12.45
CA GLU A 621 -11.04 36.26 12.86
C GLU A 621 -11.52 37.16 11.73
N ALA A 622 -10.63 37.51 10.81
CA ALA A 622 -10.96 38.35 9.66
C ALA A 622 -11.76 37.59 8.60
N ARG A 623 -11.92 36.26 8.74
CA ARG A 623 -12.62 35.37 7.81
C ARG A 623 -12.04 35.40 6.42
N THR A 624 -10.73 35.43 6.32
CA THR A 624 -10.00 35.45 5.04
C THR A 624 -9.56 34.10 4.57
N THR A 625 -9.28 33.15 5.50
CA THR A 625 -8.76 31.82 5.19
C THR A 625 -9.77 30.76 5.58
N ILE A 626 -10.15 29.93 4.61
CA ILE A 626 -11.05 28.79 4.80
C ILE A 626 -10.24 27.52 4.96
N ALA A 627 -10.49 26.78 6.03
CA ALA A 627 -10.00 25.41 6.19
C ALA A 627 -11.12 24.40 5.97
N ARG A 628 -10.74 23.26 5.46
CA ARG A 628 -11.60 22.09 5.32
C ARG A 628 -11.15 21.01 6.29
N LEU A 629 -12.11 20.51 7.04
CA LEU A 629 -11.92 19.45 8.02
C LEU A 629 -12.75 18.26 7.60
N PRO A 630 -12.15 17.25 6.94
CA PRO A 630 -12.87 16.07 6.50
C PRO A 630 -13.49 15.28 7.66
N ALA A 631 -14.67 14.68 7.43
CA ALA A 631 -15.34 13.80 8.37
C ALA A 631 -14.83 12.36 8.21
N GLY A 632 -13.56 12.10 8.51
CA GLY A 632 -12.92 10.81 8.37
C GLY A 632 -13.45 9.71 9.31
N GLY A 633 -14.34 10.08 10.28
CA GLY A 633 -14.82 9.12 11.27
C GLY A 633 -13.71 8.64 12.20
N LEU A 634 -13.85 7.39 12.64
CA LEU A 634 -12.86 6.73 13.49
C LEU A 634 -12.73 5.25 13.19
N VAL A 635 -11.60 4.67 13.53
CA VAL A 635 -11.43 3.21 13.65
C VAL A 635 -11.75 2.84 15.09
N TYR A 636 -12.70 1.92 15.25
CA TYR A 636 -13.27 1.59 16.55
C TYR A 636 -12.74 0.26 17.08
N TYR A 637 -12.50 0.17 18.37
CA TYR A 637 -11.86 -1.01 18.97
C TYR A 637 -12.79 -2.22 19.20
N GLU A 638 -14.10 -2.03 19.27
CA GLU A 638 -15.04 -3.08 19.69
C GLU A 638 -15.51 -4.03 18.58
N LYS A 639 -15.21 -3.73 17.33
CA LYS A 639 -15.75 -4.50 16.20
C LYS A 639 -14.65 -4.96 15.25
N ALA A 640 -14.24 -6.19 15.41
CA ALA A 640 -13.30 -6.87 14.53
C ALA A 640 -13.99 -8.00 13.74
N ASP A 641 -15.06 -7.70 13.04
CA ASP A 641 -15.78 -8.67 12.21
C ASP A 641 -15.29 -8.61 10.76
N ASN A 642 -14.09 -9.15 10.47
CA ASN A 642 -13.54 -9.35 9.13
C ASN A 642 -13.45 -8.11 8.21
N PHE A 643 -13.46 -6.89 8.75
CA PHE A 643 -13.25 -5.64 8.04
C PHE A 643 -12.69 -4.57 8.99
N PHE A 644 -12.12 -3.50 8.45
CA PHE A 644 -11.74 -2.36 9.28
C PHE A 644 -12.98 -1.81 10.00
N PRO A 645 -12.94 -1.69 11.34
CA PRO A 645 -14.12 -1.29 12.09
C PRO A 645 -14.32 0.23 12.05
N PHE A 646 -14.58 0.77 10.86
CA PHE A 646 -14.90 2.19 10.68
C PHE A 646 -16.26 2.52 11.27
N ASP A 647 -16.32 3.66 11.95
CA ASP A 647 -17.56 4.26 12.44
C ASP A 647 -17.60 5.74 12.10
N ARG A 648 -18.79 6.24 11.78
CA ARG A 648 -19.08 7.66 11.55
C ARG A 648 -18.31 8.35 10.42
N THR A 649 -17.74 7.59 9.50
CA THR A 649 -17.16 8.13 8.27
C THR A 649 -18.22 8.97 7.54
N GLY A 650 -17.84 10.14 7.04
CA GLY A 650 -18.73 11.08 6.37
C GLY A 650 -19.69 11.87 7.27
N THR A 651 -19.67 11.64 8.59
CA THR A 651 -20.60 12.30 9.52
C THR A 651 -19.91 13.00 10.69
N TYR A 652 -18.76 12.51 11.10
CA TYR A 652 -17.98 13.05 12.22
C TYR A 652 -16.52 13.21 11.84
N GLY A 653 -15.89 14.28 12.31
CA GLY A 653 -14.46 14.48 12.25
C GLY A 653 -13.84 14.33 13.64
N TYR A 654 -12.79 13.55 13.70
CA TYR A 654 -12.02 13.28 14.91
C TYR A 654 -10.54 13.47 14.63
N TYR A 655 -9.90 14.35 15.37
CA TYR A 655 -8.52 14.75 15.14
C TYR A 655 -7.75 14.68 16.46
N TRP A 656 -6.75 13.82 16.49
CA TRP A 656 -5.86 13.74 17.64
C TRP A 656 -5.05 15.02 17.84
N THR A 657 -4.77 15.32 19.09
CA THR A 657 -3.81 16.34 19.50
C THR A 657 -2.65 15.74 20.29
N THR A 658 -1.62 16.51 20.56
CA THR A 658 -0.43 16.03 21.26
C THR A 658 -0.65 15.61 22.71
N THR A 659 -1.78 15.94 23.32
CA THR A 659 -1.99 15.84 24.78
C THR A 659 -2.79 14.60 25.16
N MET A 660 -2.32 13.89 26.18
CA MET A 660 -3.12 12.91 26.91
C MET A 660 -3.74 13.57 28.14
N MET A 661 -5.02 13.31 28.34
CA MET A 661 -5.80 13.78 29.48
C MET A 661 -6.21 12.58 30.31
N SER A 662 -5.53 12.34 31.41
CA SER A 662 -5.91 11.28 32.33
C SER A 662 -7.00 11.77 33.30
N SER A 663 -8.03 10.94 33.52
CA SER A 663 -8.94 11.10 34.66
C SER A 663 -9.05 9.75 35.37
N GLY A 664 -8.38 9.64 36.52
CA GLY A 664 -8.37 8.40 37.30
C GLY A 664 -7.65 7.25 36.56
N ASN A 665 -8.26 6.07 36.48
CA ASN A 665 -7.68 4.88 35.83
C ASN A 665 -7.96 4.84 34.31
N SER A 666 -8.54 5.87 33.72
CA SER A 666 -8.91 5.88 32.31
C SER A 666 -7.92 6.74 31.51
N PHE A 667 -7.22 6.11 30.58
CA PHE A 667 -6.27 6.77 29.67
C PHE A 667 -7.01 7.33 28.47
N GLN A 668 -7.27 8.63 28.50
CA GLN A 668 -7.97 9.36 27.45
C GLN A 668 -7.07 10.44 26.88
N ALA A 669 -6.95 10.45 25.57
CA ALA A 669 -6.23 11.48 24.84
C ALA A 669 -7.16 12.63 24.45
N CYS A 670 -6.57 13.79 24.24
CA CYS A 670 -7.29 14.97 23.79
C CYS A 670 -7.47 14.93 22.27
N ARG A 671 -8.70 15.12 21.82
CA ARG A 671 -9.04 15.26 20.40
C ARG A 671 -9.86 16.51 20.14
N MET A 672 -9.74 17.07 18.95
CA MET A 672 -10.75 17.93 18.37
C MET A 672 -11.82 17.04 17.71
N HIS A 673 -13.07 17.38 17.92
CA HIS A 673 -14.21 16.65 17.40
C HIS A 673 -15.27 17.62 16.85
N PHE A 674 -15.86 17.26 15.74
CA PHE A 674 -17.10 17.87 15.25
C PHE A 674 -18.09 16.80 14.82
N ASP A 675 -19.37 17.12 14.98
CA ASP A 675 -20.47 16.23 14.65
C ASP A 675 -21.40 16.83 13.59
N TRP A 676 -22.40 16.05 13.21
CA TRP A 676 -23.41 16.43 12.22
C TRP A 676 -24.30 17.62 12.63
N ASN A 677 -24.28 18.07 13.91
CA ASN A 677 -24.92 19.28 14.39
C ASN A 677 -24.00 20.50 14.37
N ASN A 678 -22.83 20.42 13.78
CA ASN A 678 -21.77 21.43 13.79
C ASN A 678 -21.23 21.74 15.20
N PHE A 679 -21.39 20.81 16.13
CA PHE A 679 -20.76 20.93 17.43
C PHE A 679 -19.28 20.65 17.28
N VAL A 680 -18.46 21.63 17.62
CA VAL A 680 -16.99 21.53 17.58
C VAL A 680 -16.47 21.60 19.00
N SER A 681 -15.79 20.57 19.44
CA SER A 681 -15.26 20.49 20.79
C SER A 681 -13.82 19.98 20.82
N ILE A 682 -13.13 20.36 21.90
CA ILE A 682 -11.89 19.70 22.31
C ILE A 682 -12.26 18.83 23.52
N GLU A 683 -12.17 17.54 23.37
CA GLU A 683 -12.67 16.58 24.34
C GLU A 683 -11.73 15.38 24.52
N LYS A 684 -12.11 14.49 25.44
CA LYS A 684 -11.38 13.26 25.76
C LYS A 684 -11.89 12.10 24.93
N ALA A 685 -10.97 11.25 24.46
CA ALA A 685 -11.30 9.98 23.83
C ALA A 685 -10.31 8.88 24.25
N TYR A 686 -10.73 7.64 24.10
CA TYR A 686 -9.84 6.51 24.39
C TYR A 686 -8.69 6.47 23.38
N ALA A 687 -7.47 6.38 23.89
CA ALA A 687 -6.26 6.43 23.09
C ALA A 687 -6.10 5.23 22.13
N SER A 688 -6.86 4.16 22.35
CA SER A 688 -6.95 3.01 21.45
C SER A 688 -7.78 3.25 20.19
N TYR A 689 -8.58 4.34 20.12
CA TYR A 689 -9.29 4.67 18.90
C TYR A 689 -8.33 5.14 17.81
N GLY A 690 -8.67 4.86 16.56
CA GLY A 690 -7.98 5.41 15.40
C GLY A 690 -8.65 6.69 14.94
N HIS A 691 -7.96 7.83 15.03
CA HIS A 691 -8.43 9.13 14.54
C HIS A 691 -7.45 9.72 13.53
N ASN A 692 -7.91 10.69 12.78
CA ASN A 692 -7.06 11.45 11.88
C ASN A 692 -6.03 12.31 12.65
N VAL A 693 -4.95 12.62 11.98
CA VAL A 693 -3.93 13.56 12.47
C VAL A 693 -3.83 14.72 11.49
N ARG A 694 -3.78 15.93 12.03
CA ARG A 694 -3.41 17.12 11.28
C ARG A 694 -2.09 17.65 11.84
N CYS A 695 -1.13 17.86 10.94
CA CYS A 695 0.20 18.28 11.36
C CYS A 695 0.30 19.79 11.45
N GLU A 696 1.02 20.25 12.46
CA GLU A 696 1.35 21.64 12.77
C GLU A 696 2.82 21.88 12.46
N LYS A 697 3.15 23.00 11.83
CA LYS A 697 4.53 23.42 11.58
C LYS A 697 5.23 23.75 12.88
N ILE A 698 6.41 23.20 13.08
CA ILE A 698 7.29 23.55 14.21
C ILE A 698 7.90 24.93 13.89
N LYS A 699 7.76 25.89 14.85
CA LYS A 699 8.30 27.26 14.74
C LYS A 699 9.76 27.30 15.13
#